data_3da752b0a8e574de00cbb72175bf9a27
#
_entry.id   3da752b0a8e574de00cbb72175bf9a27
#
_cell.length_a   1.000
_cell.length_b   1.000
_cell.length_c   1.000
_cell.angle_alpha   90.00
_cell.angle_beta   90.00
_cell.angle_gamma   90.00
#
_symmetry.space_group_name_H-M   'P 1'
#
loop_
_entity.id
_entity.type
_entity.pdbx_description
1 polymer ?
#
loop_
_entity_poly.entity_id
_entity_poly.type
_entity_poly.pdbx_seq_one_letter_code
_entity_poly.pdbx_strand_id
1 'polypeptide(L)'
;MPGQGLIVGVGAMDYPAAFAGAGEKTLARHGIGKTLTLTSTYDHRVIQGAASGEFLRLVERKLLGLDGFWERAFESLRIPHEPVVWARDAVYDADLETGKPARVAELIHAFRQRGHLAADTDPLTYRLRRHPDLDITSYGLSLWDLDRAFPTGGLGGTERASLREILNRLRDAYCRTAGIEYMHIQDPAQRAWWQERLEGERPAITPAERRRILTKLEQAEAFETFLQTKYVGQKRFSLEGGESLIVALDRLLDAAAHDGLDEVVIGMTHRGRLNVLTNIAGKSYGQVFDEFDGAGVIEGAGTGDVKYHLGTDGVFTGTDGVSTRVSLAANPSHLETVDGVVEGIVRAKQDRIGLGERGYTVMPVLVHGDAAFAGQGVVYETLNMSQLPAYRTGGTVHIIVNNQIGFTTGSASARSTTYATDLAKGLQVPIFHVNADDPETVARTARLAYEYRAAFHKDVIIDLICYRRRGHNEGDDPSMTQPVMYRLIGSLPSTRAVYTADLVGRGDITAEDARRIERDSRDELERIFAETRAAHARAARAHADPPPSNDTIDATDPTKVGLQTTGLEVPASQRAGQGMMIGWTSAVSRRVVERIGDAQVAHPRGFTVHPKLEAMLAGRRRATREGGIDWGLGELIAIGSLLMEGVPVRLVGEDARRATFAQRHAVLHDHDSGAEWTPLDFLTPDQAPLSVYDSLLSEYAALAFEYGYAVERPEGLTMWEAQFGDFANGAQCVIDEYVTSATQKWGQRSGLVMLLPHGQEGQGPDHSSARIERYLLMCAQDNMRVAQPSTPANHFHLLREQAYSRPRRPLVVFTPKQLLRLRAATSAVEDFTSGVFRPVIGETDPAIASGAGVSRVLVCSGRVYYDLLAERTARKDFATAIVRLEQLYPLPLDELAGALTPFAGAEVRWVQDEAANQGVWPYLGLHLPESMTASGPVRLVSRPEAAAPAVGSVGMHRADQARLIARAFAPE
;
A
#
# COMPACT_ATOMS: atom_id res chain seq x y z
N MET A 1 -35.04 -64.30 7.68
CA MET A 1 -35.86 -63.60 6.72
C MET A 1 -35.73 -64.29 5.37
N PRO A 2 -36.80 -64.53 4.64
CA PRO A 2 -36.70 -65.16 3.29
C PRO A 2 -35.85 -64.29 2.38
N GLY A 3 -34.83 -64.85 1.75
CA GLY A 3 -33.95 -64.18 0.78
C GLY A 3 -32.66 -63.56 1.35
N GLN A 4 -32.36 -63.61 2.68
CA GLN A 4 -31.13 -63.18 3.28
C GLN A 4 -30.27 -64.34 3.73
N GLY A 5 -29.07 -64.46 3.16
CA GLY A 5 -28.13 -65.55 3.49
C GLY A 5 -27.28 -65.27 4.72
N LEU A 6 -27.22 -64.01 5.19
CA LEU A 6 -26.34 -63.57 6.30
C LEU A 6 -27.00 -62.41 7.07
N ILE A 7 -26.94 -62.45 8.37
CA ILE A 7 -27.27 -61.36 9.30
C ILE A 7 -26.05 -61.06 10.12
N VAL A 8 -25.65 -59.79 10.16
CA VAL A 8 -24.57 -59.32 11.06
C VAL A 8 -25.21 -58.65 12.26
N GLY A 9 -24.89 -59.19 13.43
CA GLY A 9 -25.26 -58.58 14.73
C GLY A 9 -24.12 -57.69 15.21
N VAL A 10 -24.47 -56.50 15.65
CA VAL A 10 -23.53 -55.51 16.25
C VAL A 10 -23.94 -55.43 17.73
N GLY A 11 -23.05 -55.88 18.61
CA GLY A 11 -23.25 -55.81 20.07
C GLY A 11 -23.17 -54.38 20.60
N ALA A 12 -23.59 -54.20 21.83
CA ALA A 12 -23.40 -52.91 22.52
C ALA A 12 -21.91 -52.62 22.66
N MET A 13 -21.57 -51.33 22.57
CA MET A 13 -20.21 -50.87 22.84
C MET A 13 -20.04 -50.65 24.36
N ASP A 14 -19.22 -51.49 24.98
CA ASP A 14 -18.97 -51.43 26.46
C ASP A 14 -17.53 -51.81 26.76
N TYR A 15 -17.11 -51.57 27.98
CA TYR A 15 -15.78 -51.96 28.41
C TYR A 15 -15.65 -53.52 28.46
N PRO A 16 -14.41 -54.04 28.19
CA PRO A 16 -14.18 -55.47 28.31
C PRO A 16 -14.62 -56.00 29.67
N ALA A 17 -15.22 -57.24 29.70
CA ALA A 17 -15.78 -57.85 30.91
C ALA A 17 -14.76 -57.91 32.09
N ALA A 18 -13.46 -58.02 31.80
CA ALA A 18 -12.42 -57.97 32.81
C ALA A 18 -12.33 -56.63 33.55
N PHE A 19 -12.90 -55.56 32.99
CA PHE A 19 -12.88 -54.21 33.56
C PHE A 19 -14.26 -53.68 33.93
N ALA A 20 -15.30 -54.51 33.89
CA ALA A 20 -16.70 -54.13 34.13
C ALA A 20 -16.94 -53.45 35.50
N GLY A 21 -16.08 -53.69 36.47
CA GLY A 21 -16.13 -53.08 37.80
C GLY A 21 -15.10 -51.97 38.06
N ALA A 22 -14.32 -51.61 37.04
CA ALA A 22 -13.31 -50.57 37.18
C ALA A 22 -13.91 -49.16 37.13
N GLY A 23 -13.50 -48.27 38.04
CA GLY A 23 -13.93 -46.87 37.99
C GLY A 23 -13.32 -46.10 36.82
N GLU A 24 -14.00 -45.06 36.36
CA GLU A 24 -13.60 -44.25 35.18
C GLU A 24 -12.16 -43.74 35.24
N LYS A 25 -11.70 -43.33 36.42
CA LYS A 25 -10.29 -42.90 36.62
C LYS A 25 -9.28 -44.04 36.39
N THR A 26 -9.65 -45.27 36.71
CA THR A 26 -8.80 -46.45 36.48
C THR A 26 -8.79 -46.81 35.00
N LEU A 27 -9.96 -46.81 34.37
CA LEU A 27 -10.08 -47.04 32.92
C LEU A 27 -9.28 -46.02 32.11
N ALA A 28 -9.45 -44.75 32.42
CA ALA A 28 -8.73 -43.66 31.75
C ALA A 28 -7.21 -43.73 32.00
N ARG A 29 -6.79 -44.05 33.25
CA ARG A 29 -5.37 -44.18 33.59
C ARG A 29 -4.67 -45.28 32.81
N HIS A 30 -5.38 -46.38 32.57
CA HIS A 30 -4.85 -47.54 31.84
C HIS A 30 -5.17 -47.55 30.36
N GLY A 31 -5.89 -46.50 29.85
CA GLY A 31 -6.23 -46.39 28.43
C GLY A 31 -7.18 -47.50 27.96
N ILE A 32 -8.07 -47.99 28.84
CA ILE A 32 -9.00 -49.05 28.49
C ILE A 32 -10.15 -48.46 27.70
N GLY A 33 -10.17 -48.75 26.40
CA GLY A 33 -11.24 -48.34 25.50
C GLY A 33 -12.43 -49.34 25.53
N LYS A 34 -13.56 -48.84 25.05
CA LYS A 34 -14.75 -49.67 24.81
C LYS A 34 -14.56 -50.58 23.62
N THR A 35 -15.07 -51.79 23.71
CA THR A 35 -15.08 -52.82 22.67
C THR A 35 -16.52 -53.14 22.24
N LEU A 36 -16.67 -53.58 21.03
CA LEU A 36 -17.96 -54.14 20.53
C LEU A 36 -17.72 -55.50 19.91
N THR A 37 -18.74 -56.35 20.03
CA THR A 37 -18.71 -57.69 19.43
C THR A 37 -19.52 -57.70 18.17
N LEU A 38 -18.89 -58.18 17.08
CA LEU A 38 -19.58 -58.44 15.82
C LEU A 38 -19.86 -59.94 15.73
N THR A 39 -21.10 -60.29 15.43
CA THR A 39 -21.52 -61.66 15.20
C THR A 39 -22.11 -61.81 13.80
N SER A 40 -21.99 -62.98 13.21
CA SER A 40 -22.71 -63.34 12.02
C SER A 40 -23.59 -64.55 12.22
N THR A 41 -24.83 -64.48 11.80
CA THR A 41 -25.73 -65.57 11.68
C THR A 41 -26.01 -65.83 10.21
N TYR A 42 -25.79 -67.06 9.74
CA TYR A 42 -25.85 -67.35 8.31
C TYR A 42 -26.55 -68.63 8.03
N ASP A 43 -27.09 -68.76 6.83
CA ASP A 43 -27.68 -69.97 6.31
C ASP A 43 -26.56 -70.90 5.84
N HIS A 44 -26.34 -71.96 6.60
CA HIS A 44 -25.25 -72.91 6.33
C HIS A 44 -25.42 -73.71 5.01
N ARG A 45 -26.61 -73.66 4.38
CA ARG A 45 -26.86 -74.25 3.07
C ARG A 45 -26.16 -73.49 1.95
N VAL A 46 -25.89 -72.18 2.14
CA VAL A 46 -25.32 -71.30 1.11
C VAL A 46 -23.99 -70.69 1.56
N ILE A 47 -23.73 -70.57 2.84
CA ILE A 47 -22.51 -69.96 3.39
C ILE A 47 -21.79 -71.00 4.28
N GLN A 48 -20.54 -71.26 3.99
CA GLN A 48 -19.65 -72.06 4.81
C GLN A 48 -19.15 -71.24 6.02
N GLY A 49 -18.93 -71.93 7.13
CA GLY A 49 -18.41 -71.29 8.35
C GLY A 49 -17.09 -70.54 8.13
N ALA A 50 -16.20 -71.09 7.32
CA ALA A 50 -14.96 -70.44 6.97
C ALA A 50 -15.20 -69.12 6.22
N ALA A 51 -16.18 -69.04 5.30
CA ALA A 51 -16.53 -67.83 4.56
C ALA A 51 -17.12 -66.73 5.46
N SER A 52 -17.95 -67.13 6.46
CA SER A 52 -18.48 -66.20 7.47
C SER A 52 -17.39 -65.68 8.40
N GLY A 53 -16.46 -66.55 8.80
CA GLY A 53 -15.30 -66.14 9.60
C GLY A 53 -14.38 -65.17 8.86
N GLU A 54 -14.13 -65.44 7.57
CA GLU A 54 -13.33 -64.57 6.72
C GLU A 54 -14.02 -63.23 6.49
N PHE A 55 -15.35 -63.20 6.32
CA PHE A 55 -16.13 -61.99 6.22
C PHE A 55 -15.97 -61.10 7.47
N LEU A 56 -16.17 -61.68 8.65
CA LEU A 56 -15.98 -60.95 9.91
C LEU A 56 -14.54 -60.45 10.09
N ARG A 57 -13.55 -61.23 9.71
CA ARG A 57 -12.14 -60.86 9.73
C ARG A 57 -11.86 -59.65 8.78
N LEU A 58 -12.49 -59.63 7.62
CA LEU A 58 -12.38 -58.50 6.70
C LEU A 58 -13.06 -57.24 7.24
N VAL A 59 -14.21 -57.39 7.89
CA VAL A 59 -14.90 -56.28 8.56
C VAL A 59 -14.02 -55.74 9.69
N GLU A 60 -13.48 -56.61 10.53
CA GLU A 60 -12.55 -56.23 11.62
C GLU A 60 -11.34 -55.45 11.08
N ARG A 61 -10.66 -55.99 10.06
CA ARG A 61 -9.51 -55.30 9.43
C ARG A 61 -9.85 -53.93 8.93
N LYS A 62 -11.02 -53.74 8.31
CA LYS A 62 -11.49 -52.42 7.85
C LYS A 62 -11.75 -51.47 9.00
N LEU A 63 -12.44 -51.93 10.04
CA LEU A 63 -12.73 -51.16 11.25
C LEU A 63 -11.46 -50.75 11.99
N LEU A 64 -10.43 -51.64 11.99
CA LEU A 64 -9.12 -51.34 12.55
C LEU A 64 -8.26 -50.48 11.64
N GLY A 65 -8.68 -50.17 10.42
CA GLY A 65 -7.94 -49.30 9.47
C GLY A 65 -6.78 -49.99 8.76
N LEU A 66 -6.65 -51.34 8.85
CA LEU A 66 -5.48 -52.09 8.35
C LEU A 66 -5.36 -52.09 6.82
N ASP A 67 -6.42 -51.74 6.08
CA ASP A 67 -6.46 -51.75 4.60
C ASP A 67 -6.68 -50.34 4.01
N GLY A 68 -6.32 -49.28 4.72
CA GLY A 68 -6.55 -47.90 4.29
C GLY A 68 -8.04 -47.53 4.22
N PHE A 69 -8.89 -48.17 4.99
CA PHE A 69 -10.34 -47.93 4.98
C PHE A 69 -10.68 -46.54 5.50
N TRP A 70 -10.06 -46.15 6.60
CA TRP A 70 -10.34 -44.85 7.23
C TRP A 70 -9.76 -43.68 6.41
N GLU A 71 -8.62 -43.90 5.79
CA GLU A 71 -8.03 -42.92 4.88
C GLU A 71 -8.99 -42.60 3.72
N ARG A 72 -9.56 -43.66 3.07
CA ARG A 72 -10.56 -43.45 2.00
C ARG A 72 -11.87 -42.84 2.51
N ALA A 73 -12.29 -43.19 3.73
CA ALA A 73 -13.46 -42.59 4.35
C ALA A 73 -13.24 -41.10 4.62
N PHE A 74 -12.09 -40.72 5.15
CA PHE A 74 -11.71 -39.37 5.41
C PHE A 74 -11.59 -38.56 4.11
N GLU A 75 -10.98 -39.11 3.08
CA GLU A 75 -10.94 -38.55 1.73
C GLU A 75 -12.36 -38.28 1.16
N SER A 76 -13.25 -39.29 1.26
CA SER A 76 -14.64 -39.16 0.80
C SER A 76 -15.44 -38.08 1.56
N LEU A 77 -15.14 -37.89 2.85
CA LEU A 77 -15.76 -36.91 3.73
C LEU A 77 -15.01 -35.56 3.72
N ARG A 78 -13.93 -35.43 2.95
CA ARG A 78 -13.05 -34.26 2.93
C ARG A 78 -12.52 -33.85 4.30
N ILE A 79 -12.21 -34.84 5.14
CA ILE A 79 -11.59 -34.61 6.46
C ILE A 79 -10.08 -34.46 6.27
N PRO A 80 -9.45 -33.29 6.53
CA PRO A 80 -8.09 -32.98 6.09
C PRO A 80 -6.97 -33.59 6.94
N HIS A 81 -7.29 -34.18 8.07
CA HIS A 81 -6.30 -34.79 8.95
C HIS A 81 -6.32 -36.33 8.87
N GLU A 82 -5.23 -36.98 9.25
CA GLU A 82 -5.13 -38.41 9.26
C GLU A 82 -6.03 -39.06 10.30
N PRO A 83 -6.67 -40.20 9.97
CA PRO A 83 -7.36 -41.02 10.96
C PRO A 83 -6.35 -41.65 11.92
N VAL A 84 -6.71 -41.69 13.21
CA VAL A 84 -5.98 -42.50 14.17
C VAL A 84 -6.38 -43.97 13.97
N VAL A 85 -5.46 -44.74 13.47
CA VAL A 85 -5.69 -46.15 13.21
C VAL A 85 -5.25 -47.06 14.38
N TRP A 86 -5.82 -48.24 14.44
CA TRP A 86 -5.41 -49.23 15.46
C TRP A 86 -3.94 -49.59 15.28
N ALA A 87 -3.22 -49.56 16.42
CA ALA A 87 -1.86 -50.10 16.52
C ALA A 87 -1.74 -50.94 17.81
N ARG A 88 -0.91 -51.96 17.76
CA ARG A 88 -0.62 -52.77 18.92
C ARG A 88 0.10 -51.90 19.94
N ASP A 89 -0.35 -51.92 21.21
CA ASP A 89 0.28 -51.17 22.25
C ASP A 89 1.71 -51.64 22.53
N ALA A 90 2.57 -50.70 22.87
CA ALA A 90 3.92 -51.03 23.26
C ALA A 90 3.97 -51.76 24.62
N VAL A 91 5.04 -52.49 24.85
CA VAL A 91 5.30 -53.04 26.17
C VAL A 91 5.42 -51.91 27.18
N TYR A 92 4.80 -52.07 28.36
CA TYR A 92 4.84 -51.06 29.42
C TYR A 92 6.28 -50.69 29.76
N ASP A 93 6.60 -49.40 29.57
CA ASP A 93 7.87 -48.79 29.95
C ASP A 93 7.56 -47.62 30.89
N ALA A 94 8.04 -47.70 32.12
CA ALA A 94 7.76 -46.73 33.18
C ALA A 94 8.29 -45.33 32.86
N ASP A 95 9.41 -45.22 32.15
CA ASP A 95 10.03 -43.94 31.77
C ASP A 95 9.24 -43.29 30.62
N LEU A 96 8.79 -44.08 29.66
CA LEU A 96 7.89 -43.62 28.60
C LEU A 96 6.56 -43.13 29.16
N GLU A 97 5.96 -43.87 30.09
CA GLU A 97 4.70 -43.49 30.72
C GLU A 97 4.80 -42.20 31.54
N THR A 98 5.90 -42.03 32.28
CA THR A 98 6.15 -40.79 33.03
C THR A 98 6.40 -39.59 32.12
N GLY A 99 6.98 -39.80 30.94
CA GLY A 99 7.25 -38.79 29.95
C GLY A 99 6.03 -38.33 29.09
N LYS A 100 4.96 -39.11 29.01
CA LYS A 100 3.78 -38.82 28.16
C LYS A 100 3.13 -37.44 28.39
N PRO A 101 2.97 -36.93 29.63
CA PRO A 101 2.45 -35.59 29.85
C PRO A 101 3.28 -34.47 29.19
N ALA A 102 4.61 -34.58 29.23
CA ALA A 102 5.50 -33.63 28.56
C ALA A 102 5.33 -33.70 27.03
N ARG A 103 5.22 -34.90 26.49
CA ARG A 103 5.02 -35.13 25.06
C ARG A 103 3.67 -34.63 24.55
N VAL A 104 2.61 -34.69 25.35
CA VAL A 104 1.32 -34.05 25.03
C VAL A 104 1.46 -32.53 25.02
N ALA A 105 2.23 -31.93 25.90
CA ALA A 105 2.53 -30.49 25.87
C ALA A 105 3.31 -30.11 24.61
N GLU A 106 4.30 -30.94 24.21
CA GLU A 106 5.02 -30.77 22.94
C GLU A 106 4.09 -30.87 21.72
N LEU A 107 3.18 -31.82 21.68
CA LEU A 107 2.16 -31.99 20.66
C LEU A 107 1.25 -30.76 20.57
N ILE A 108 0.76 -30.22 21.69
CA ILE A 108 -0.03 -28.98 21.72
C ILE A 108 0.77 -27.84 21.11
N HIS A 109 2.03 -27.71 21.50
CA HIS A 109 2.93 -26.69 20.95
C HIS A 109 3.14 -26.85 19.43
N ALA A 110 3.31 -28.09 18.96
CA ALA A 110 3.45 -28.38 17.53
C ALA A 110 2.21 -27.98 16.72
N PHE A 111 1.00 -28.24 17.23
CA PHE A 111 -0.22 -27.79 16.57
C PHE A 111 -0.33 -26.25 16.54
N ARG A 112 0.04 -25.56 17.61
CA ARG A 112 0.08 -24.09 17.62
C ARG A 112 1.04 -23.54 16.58
N GLN A 113 2.15 -24.22 16.35
CA GLN A 113 3.22 -23.79 15.44
C GLN A 113 3.01 -24.22 13.98
N ARG A 114 2.45 -25.44 13.75
CA ARG A 114 2.40 -26.10 12.45
C ARG A 114 1.02 -26.59 12.05
N GLY A 115 -0.01 -26.38 12.86
CA GLY A 115 -1.38 -26.84 12.59
C GLY A 115 -1.91 -26.33 11.24
N HIS A 116 -1.51 -25.11 10.83
CA HIS A 116 -1.87 -24.56 9.54
C HIS A 116 -1.45 -25.42 8.34
N LEU A 117 -0.38 -26.24 8.46
CA LEU A 117 0.07 -27.17 7.42
C LEU A 117 -0.89 -28.34 7.18
N ALA A 118 -1.73 -28.64 8.19
CA ALA A 118 -2.76 -29.67 8.09
C ALA A 118 -4.18 -29.10 7.84
N ALA A 119 -4.33 -27.79 7.69
CA ALA A 119 -5.62 -27.17 7.40
C ALA A 119 -6.03 -27.38 5.92
N ASP A 120 -7.33 -27.57 5.67
CA ASP A 120 -7.90 -27.71 4.33
C ASP A 120 -8.22 -26.34 3.71
N THR A 121 -7.15 -25.65 3.34
CA THR A 121 -7.22 -24.27 2.86
C THR A 121 -7.32 -24.16 1.33
N ASP A 122 -7.13 -25.26 0.57
CA ASP A 122 -7.13 -25.24 -0.89
C ASP A 122 -8.46 -25.72 -1.47
N PRO A 123 -9.29 -24.84 -2.09
CA PRO A 123 -10.57 -25.23 -2.66
C PRO A 123 -10.46 -26.16 -3.88
N LEU A 124 -9.28 -26.19 -4.55
CA LEU A 124 -9.11 -26.97 -5.78
C LEU A 124 -8.78 -28.42 -5.54
N THR A 125 -8.04 -28.72 -4.48
CA THR A 125 -7.54 -30.07 -4.24
C THR A 125 -7.71 -30.50 -2.79
N TYR A 126 -8.57 -31.49 -2.59
CA TYR A 126 -8.52 -32.24 -1.35
C TYR A 126 -7.30 -33.17 -1.35
N ARG A 127 -6.48 -33.08 -0.33
CA ARG A 127 -5.46 -34.08 -0.01
C ARG A 127 -5.35 -34.26 1.49
N LEU A 128 -5.13 -35.49 1.88
CA LEU A 128 -4.78 -35.80 3.24
C LEU A 128 -3.43 -35.13 3.57
N ARG A 129 -3.44 -34.11 4.43
CA ARG A 129 -2.24 -33.34 4.77
C ARG A 129 -1.57 -33.99 5.97
N ARG A 130 -0.41 -34.57 5.76
CA ARG A 130 0.40 -35.23 6.77
C ARG A 130 1.58 -34.36 7.17
N HIS A 131 1.77 -34.24 8.47
CA HIS A 131 2.96 -33.62 9.00
C HIS A 131 3.42 -34.43 10.22
N PRO A 132 4.68 -34.93 10.27
CA PRO A 132 5.16 -35.79 11.37
C PRO A 132 4.95 -35.17 12.74
N ASP A 133 5.14 -33.87 12.89
CA ASP A 133 4.99 -33.15 14.15
C ASP A 133 3.52 -33.02 14.62
N LEU A 134 2.55 -33.39 13.81
CA LEU A 134 1.12 -33.36 14.15
C LEU A 134 0.55 -34.75 14.35
N ASP A 135 1.39 -35.79 14.18
CA ASP A 135 1.03 -37.18 14.42
C ASP A 135 1.39 -37.58 15.85
N ILE A 136 0.38 -38.12 16.57
CA ILE A 136 0.54 -38.57 17.94
C ILE A 136 1.61 -39.65 18.06
N THR A 137 1.82 -40.47 17.04
CA THR A 137 2.82 -41.57 17.06
C THR A 137 4.24 -41.04 17.14
N SER A 138 4.52 -39.85 16.59
CA SER A 138 5.81 -39.15 16.68
C SER A 138 6.17 -38.79 18.14
N TYR A 139 5.17 -38.74 19.00
CA TYR A 139 5.32 -38.42 20.43
C TYR A 139 5.24 -39.69 21.31
N GLY A 140 5.28 -40.89 20.71
CA GLY A 140 5.11 -42.15 21.42
C GLY A 140 3.74 -42.31 22.08
N LEU A 141 2.74 -41.58 21.57
CA LEU A 141 1.32 -41.73 21.94
C LEU A 141 0.64 -42.63 20.92
N SER A 142 -0.41 -43.31 21.34
CA SER A 142 -1.16 -44.24 20.52
C SER A 142 -2.66 -44.12 20.74
N LEU A 143 -3.45 -44.88 20.01
CA LEU A 143 -4.89 -44.94 20.23
C LEU A 143 -5.29 -45.33 21.66
N TRP A 144 -4.41 -46.06 22.38
CA TRP A 144 -4.61 -46.45 23.78
C TRP A 144 -4.52 -45.29 24.77
N ASP A 145 -3.91 -44.18 24.37
CA ASP A 145 -3.81 -42.95 25.14
C ASP A 145 -4.99 -41.99 24.93
N LEU A 146 -5.83 -42.21 23.91
CA LEU A 146 -6.89 -41.27 23.51
C LEU A 146 -7.88 -40.92 24.64
N ASP A 147 -8.24 -41.88 25.45
CA ASP A 147 -9.20 -41.67 26.56
C ASP A 147 -8.48 -41.36 27.90
N ARG A 148 -7.17 -41.29 27.91
CA ARG A 148 -6.38 -40.90 29.12
C ARG A 148 -6.36 -39.38 29.26
N ALA A 149 -6.46 -38.93 30.52
CA ALA A 149 -6.44 -37.51 30.87
C ALA A 149 -5.02 -36.98 31.11
N PHE A 150 -4.67 -35.95 30.38
CA PHE A 150 -3.38 -35.26 30.43
C PHE A 150 -3.54 -33.79 30.89
N PRO A 151 -2.51 -33.18 31.46
CA PRO A 151 -2.45 -31.74 31.64
C PRO A 151 -2.48 -31.05 30.28
N THR A 152 -3.26 -29.98 30.12
CA THR A 152 -3.45 -29.28 28.85
C THR A 152 -2.56 -28.06 28.71
N GLY A 153 -1.92 -27.60 29.80
CA GLY A 153 -1.23 -26.30 29.79
C GLY A 153 -2.16 -25.10 29.53
N GLY A 154 -3.46 -25.24 29.88
CA GLY A 154 -4.43 -24.16 29.69
C GLY A 154 -5.18 -24.18 28.34
N LEU A 155 -5.00 -25.19 27.50
CA LEU A 155 -5.72 -25.32 26.22
C LEU A 155 -7.24 -25.20 26.42
N GLY A 156 -7.86 -24.19 25.78
CA GLY A 156 -9.29 -23.93 25.89
C GLY A 156 -9.80 -23.71 27.32
N GLY A 157 -8.95 -23.15 28.20
CA GLY A 157 -9.32 -22.83 29.59
C GLY A 157 -9.45 -24.03 30.50
N THR A 158 -9.04 -25.24 30.09
CA THR A 158 -9.13 -26.46 30.92
C THR A 158 -7.77 -26.88 31.44
N GLU A 159 -7.68 -27.33 32.71
CA GLU A 159 -6.41 -27.82 33.27
C GLU A 159 -6.05 -29.23 32.81
N ARG A 160 -7.04 -30.07 32.64
CA ARG A 160 -6.89 -31.47 32.20
C ARG A 160 -8.00 -31.86 31.24
N ALA A 161 -7.64 -32.64 30.21
CA ALA A 161 -8.58 -33.22 29.25
C ALA A 161 -8.06 -34.57 28.73
N SER A 162 -8.91 -35.40 28.16
CA SER A 162 -8.47 -36.59 27.46
C SER A 162 -7.67 -36.19 26.20
N LEU A 163 -6.75 -37.06 25.78
CA LEU A 163 -5.99 -36.83 24.54
C LEU A 163 -6.92 -36.63 23.33
N ARG A 164 -8.03 -37.36 23.32
CA ARG A 164 -9.08 -37.21 22.28
C ARG A 164 -9.67 -35.81 22.25
N GLU A 165 -10.03 -35.27 23.40
CA GLU A 165 -10.55 -33.91 23.53
C GLU A 165 -9.48 -32.88 23.17
N ILE A 166 -8.23 -33.07 23.59
CA ILE A 166 -7.07 -32.25 23.23
C ILE A 166 -6.93 -32.22 21.69
N LEU A 167 -6.88 -33.39 21.04
CA LEU A 167 -6.75 -33.48 19.58
C LEU A 167 -7.93 -32.82 18.84
N ASN A 168 -9.16 -33.05 19.32
CA ASN A 168 -10.33 -32.42 18.70
C ASN A 168 -10.25 -30.89 18.78
N ARG A 169 -9.92 -30.34 19.95
CA ARG A 169 -9.73 -28.87 20.10
C ARG A 169 -8.61 -28.32 19.22
N LEU A 170 -7.48 -29.00 19.18
CA LEU A 170 -6.34 -28.59 18.37
C LEU A 170 -6.68 -28.59 16.86
N ARG A 171 -7.34 -29.66 16.42
CA ARG A 171 -7.79 -29.77 15.02
C ARG A 171 -8.86 -28.72 14.68
N ASP A 172 -9.79 -28.51 15.59
CA ASP A 172 -10.81 -27.47 15.43
C ASP A 172 -10.18 -26.08 15.39
N ALA A 173 -9.18 -25.81 16.22
CA ALA A 173 -8.52 -24.51 16.30
C ALA A 173 -7.64 -24.22 15.07
N TYR A 174 -6.89 -25.24 14.58
CA TYR A 174 -5.75 -24.99 13.70
C TYR A 174 -5.81 -25.73 12.35
N CYS A 175 -6.71 -26.72 12.16
CA CYS A 175 -6.61 -27.64 11.03
C CYS A 175 -7.92 -27.81 10.24
N ARG A 176 -8.93 -26.95 10.40
CA ARG A 176 -10.14 -27.01 9.57
C ARG A 176 -9.89 -26.29 8.22
N THR A 177 -10.82 -25.50 7.79
CA THR A 177 -10.76 -24.68 6.57
C THR A 177 -9.97 -23.39 6.72
N ALA A 178 -9.44 -23.12 7.93
CA ALA A 178 -8.48 -22.08 8.20
C ALA A 178 -7.31 -22.59 9.05
N GLY A 179 -6.12 -22.14 8.72
CA GLY A 179 -4.92 -22.23 9.53
C GLY A 179 -4.45 -20.85 9.96
N ILE A 180 -3.68 -20.76 11.02
CA ILE A 180 -3.10 -19.50 11.48
C ILE A 180 -1.64 -19.67 11.86
N GLU A 181 -0.83 -18.68 11.51
CA GLU A 181 0.55 -18.55 11.92
C GLU A 181 0.71 -17.33 12.84
N TYR A 182 1.07 -17.55 14.11
CA TYR A 182 1.28 -16.48 15.09
C TYR A 182 2.41 -16.81 16.09
N MET A 183 2.94 -18.03 16.07
CA MET A 183 3.97 -18.45 17.04
C MET A 183 5.34 -17.80 16.79
N HIS A 184 5.55 -17.17 15.64
CA HIS A 184 6.72 -16.35 15.33
C HIS A 184 6.70 -14.97 16.01
N ILE A 185 5.55 -14.55 16.56
CA ILE A 185 5.41 -13.29 17.30
C ILE A 185 6.15 -13.41 18.63
N GLN A 186 7.07 -12.47 18.92
CA GLN A 186 7.91 -12.52 20.13
C GLN A 186 7.16 -12.14 21.40
N ASP A 187 6.17 -11.25 21.29
CA ASP A 187 5.37 -10.78 22.43
C ASP A 187 4.46 -11.91 22.97
N PRO A 188 4.65 -12.34 24.22
CA PRO A 188 3.84 -13.40 24.81
C PRO A 188 2.36 -12.98 25.00
N ALA A 189 2.07 -11.70 25.22
CA ALA A 189 0.70 -11.23 25.39
C ALA A 189 -0.11 -11.39 24.09
N GLN A 190 0.50 -11.07 22.94
CA GLN A 190 -0.13 -11.28 21.65
C GLN A 190 -0.37 -12.77 21.35
N ARG A 191 0.61 -13.64 21.67
CA ARG A 191 0.42 -15.10 21.50
C ARG A 191 -0.69 -15.63 22.39
N ALA A 192 -0.76 -15.19 23.64
CA ALA A 192 -1.83 -15.59 24.58
C ALA A 192 -3.21 -15.12 24.10
N TRP A 193 -3.28 -13.91 23.56
CA TRP A 193 -4.52 -13.35 22.97
C TRP A 193 -5.07 -14.24 21.84
N TRP A 194 -4.17 -14.73 20.96
CA TRP A 194 -4.54 -15.66 19.90
C TRP A 194 -4.98 -17.01 20.44
N GLN A 195 -4.25 -17.59 21.40
CA GLN A 195 -4.59 -18.88 22.00
C GLN A 195 -5.97 -18.86 22.66
N GLU A 196 -6.28 -17.81 23.41
CA GLU A 196 -7.58 -17.65 24.04
C GLU A 196 -8.73 -17.68 23.01
N ARG A 197 -8.59 -16.95 21.91
CA ARG A 197 -9.65 -16.81 20.89
C ARG A 197 -9.79 -18.00 19.96
N LEU A 198 -8.71 -18.68 19.68
CA LEU A 198 -8.69 -19.83 18.77
C LEU A 198 -9.10 -21.12 19.46
N GLU A 199 -8.63 -21.31 20.71
CA GLU A 199 -8.78 -22.54 21.49
C GLU A 199 -10.00 -22.51 22.42
N GLY A 200 -10.56 -21.33 22.65
CA GLY A 200 -11.79 -21.12 23.45
C GLY A 200 -13.08 -21.49 22.71
N GLU A 201 -14.21 -21.22 23.35
CA GLU A 201 -15.50 -21.37 22.71
C GLU A 201 -15.65 -20.34 21.58
N ARG A 202 -16.10 -20.82 20.44
CA ARG A 202 -16.32 -19.96 19.27
C ARG A 202 -17.78 -19.49 19.25
N PRO A 203 -18.02 -18.17 19.12
CA PRO A 203 -19.38 -17.68 18.91
C PRO A 203 -20.00 -18.33 17.67
N ALA A 204 -21.21 -18.81 17.81
CA ALA A 204 -21.98 -19.35 16.68
C ALA A 204 -22.34 -18.22 15.71
N ILE A 205 -22.23 -18.48 14.42
CA ILE A 205 -22.75 -17.57 13.39
C ILE A 205 -24.26 -17.60 13.43
N THR A 206 -24.88 -16.44 13.58
CA THR A 206 -26.35 -16.32 13.68
C THR A 206 -27.03 -16.56 12.33
N PRO A 207 -28.31 -16.94 12.32
CA PRO A 207 -29.06 -17.05 11.06
C PRO A 207 -29.09 -15.74 10.23
N ALA A 208 -29.07 -14.59 10.89
CA ALA A 208 -29.03 -13.30 10.22
C ALA A 208 -27.69 -13.09 9.51
N GLU A 209 -26.57 -13.41 10.17
CA GLU A 209 -25.23 -13.34 9.58
C GLU A 209 -25.09 -14.32 8.40
N ARG A 210 -25.59 -15.54 8.51
CA ARG A 210 -25.61 -16.51 7.41
C ARG A 210 -26.38 -15.99 6.18
N ARG A 211 -27.54 -15.39 6.43
CA ARG A 211 -28.33 -14.77 5.35
C ARG A 211 -27.60 -13.61 4.70
N ARG A 212 -26.91 -12.76 5.50
CA ARG A 212 -26.08 -11.65 4.98
C ARG A 212 -24.93 -12.17 4.12
N ILE A 213 -24.21 -13.18 4.59
CA ILE A 213 -23.13 -13.84 3.84
C ILE A 213 -23.66 -14.33 2.49
N LEU A 214 -24.79 -15.06 2.48
CA LEU A 214 -25.40 -15.55 1.24
C LEU A 214 -25.79 -14.39 0.30
N THR A 215 -26.39 -13.33 0.85
CA THR A 215 -26.78 -12.15 0.05
C THR A 215 -25.54 -11.49 -0.58
N LYS A 216 -24.43 -11.36 0.15
CA LYS A 216 -23.19 -10.77 -0.38
C LYS A 216 -22.55 -11.64 -1.46
N LEU A 217 -22.55 -12.95 -1.30
CA LEU A 217 -22.10 -13.88 -2.33
C LEU A 217 -22.98 -13.81 -3.59
N GLU A 218 -24.30 -13.71 -3.41
CA GLU A 218 -25.23 -13.58 -4.53
C GLU A 218 -25.03 -12.28 -5.29
N GLN A 219 -24.92 -11.16 -4.58
CA GLN A 219 -24.64 -9.85 -5.19
C GLN A 219 -23.33 -9.87 -6.00
N ALA A 220 -22.29 -10.48 -5.44
CA ALA A 220 -21.00 -10.60 -6.10
C ALA A 220 -21.08 -11.43 -7.37
N GLU A 221 -21.65 -12.64 -7.31
CA GLU A 221 -21.77 -13.56 -8.46
C GLU A 221 -22.73 -13.02 -9.52
N ALA A 222 -23.89 -12.46 -9.11
CA ALA A 222 -24.87 -11.89 -10.03
C ALA A 222 -24.29 -10.74 -10.83
N PHE A 223 -23.50 -9.87 -10.20
CA PHE A 223 -22.84 -8.73 -10.86
C PHE A 223 -21.80 -9.20 -11.89
N GLU A 224 -20.93 -10.16 -11.53
CA GLU A 224 -19.95 -10.71 -12.48
C GLU A 224 -20.62 -11.37 -13.68
N THR A 225 -21.65 -12.18 -13.43
CA THR A 225 -22.44 -12.87 -14.47
C THR A 225 -23.17 -11.88 -15.37
N PHE A 226 -23.71 -10.81 -14.78
CA PHE A 226 -24.40 -9.74 -15.51
C PHE A 226 -23.46 -9.02 -16.46
N LEU A 227 -22.30 -8.59 -15.96
CA LEU A 227 -21.29 -7.93 -16.77
C LEU A 227 -20.78 -8.84 -17.90
N GLN A 228 -20.58 -10.11 -17.63
CA GLN A 228 -20.17 -11.08 -18.65
C GLN A 228 -21.19 -11.20 -19.77
N THR A 229 -22.48 -11.15 -19.43
CA THR A 229 -23.57 -11.32 -20.39
C THR A 229 -23.82 -10.05 -21.20
N LYS A 230 -23.77 -8.88 -20.56
CA LYS A 230 -24.12 -7.60 -21.21
C LYS A 230 -22.92 -6.92 -21.93
N TYR A 231 -21.70 -7.13 -21.44
CA TYR A 231 -20.48 -6.47 -21.91
C TYR A 231 -19.42 -7.49 -22.38
N VAL A 232 -19.82 -8.34 -23.32
CA VAL A 232 -18.97 -9.43 -23.86
C VAL A 232 -17.66 -8.88 -24.39
N GLY A 233 -16.53 -9.49 -24.00
CA GLY A 233 -15.19 -9.14 -24.48
C GLY A 233 -14.57 -7.86 -23.91
N GLN A 234 -15.30 -7.09 -23.11
CA GLN A 234 -14.70 -5.95 -22.40
C GLN A 234 -13.94 -6.40 -21.15
N LYS A 235 -12.74 -5.85 -20.94
CA LYS A 235 -11.90 -6.17 -19.77
C LYS A 235 -12.57 -5.71 -18.48
N ARG A 236 -12.65 -6.60 -17.48
CA ARG A 236 -13.20 -6.34 -16.15
C ARG A 236 -12.41 -7.00 -15.03
N PHE A 237 -11.55 -7.98 -15.30
CA PHE A 237 -10.77 -8.76 -14.31
C PHE A 237 -11.67 -9.39 -13.25
N SER A 238 -12.47 -10.34 -13.68
CA SER A 238 -13.51 -10.99 -12.88
C SER A 238 -13.01 -11.53 -11.53
N LEU A 239 -13.86 -11.39 -10.50
CA LEU A 239 -13.64 -11.94 -9.15
C LEU A 239 -14.09 -13.41 -9.03
N GLU A 240 -14.72 -13.97 -10.05
CA GLU A 240 -15.31 -15.34 -9.99
C GLU A 240 -14.29 -16.39 -9.52
N GLY A 241 -14.65 -17.09 -8.45
CA GLY A 241 -13.81 -18.03 -7.70
C GLY A 241 -13.16 -17.44 -6.45
N GLY A 242 -13.31 -16.14 -6.21
CA GLY A 242 -12.84 -15.41 -5.02
C GLY A 242 -13.90 -14.50 -4.41
N GLU A 243 -15.20 -14.78 -4.63
CA GLU A 243 -16.33 -13.94 -4.21
C GLU A 243 -16.38 -13.72 -2.70
N SER A 244 -15.79 -14.62 -1.91
CA SER A 244 -15.66 -14.48 -0.46
C SER A 244 -14.82 -13.27 -0.01
N LEU A 245 -14.09 -12.61 -0.93
CA LEU A 245 -13.49 -11.29 -0.66
C LEU A 245 -14.56 -10.27 -0.25
N ILE A 246 -15.72 -10.29 -0.92
CA ILE A 246 -16.83 -9.38 -0.60
C ILE A 246 -17.37 -9.65 0.81
N VAL A 247 -17.43 -10.93 1.22
CA VAL A 247 -17.81 -11.33 2.57
C VAL A 247 -16.78 -10.85 3.60
N ALA A 248 -15.48 -11.02 3.32
CA ALA A 248 -14.41 -10.55 4.20
C ALA A 248 -14.46 -9.04 4.42
N LEU A 249 -14.57 -8.26 3.33
CA LEU A 249 -14.66 -6.81 3.39
C LEU A 249 -15.94 -6.35 4.09
N ASP A 250 -17.09 -6.95 3.77
CA ASP A 250 -18.37 -6.65 4.44
C ASP A 250 -18.25 -6.83 5.96
N ARG A 251 -17.60 -7.91 6.40
CA ARG A 251 -17.44 -8.18 7.83
C ARG A 251 -16.44 -7.26 8.52
N LEU A 252 -15.34 -6.90 7.85
CA LEU A 252 -14.38 -5.91 8.35
C LEU A 252 -15.01 -4.54 8.54
N LEU A 253 -15.75 -4.07 7.53
CA LEU A 253 -16.40 -2.78 7.58
C LEU A 253 -17.57 -2.76 8.59
N ASP A 254 -18.29 -3.87 8.73
CA ASP A 254 -19.33 -4.01 9.74
C ASP A 254 -18.76 -3.89 11.17
N ALA A 255 -17.62 -4.55 11.43
CA ALA A 255 -16.91 -4.42 12.70
C ALA A 255 -16.39 -2.99 12.93
N ALA A 256 -15.80 -2.37 11.91
CA ALA A 256 -15.33 -1.00 11.97
C ALA A 256 -16.46 0.01 12.24
N ALA A 257 -17.61 -0.18 11.60
CA ALA A 257 -18.78 0.65 11.83
C ALA A 257 -19.34 0.52 13.25
N HIS A 258 -19.39 -0.69 13.80
CA HIS A 258 -19.83 -0.94 15.17
C HIS A 258 -18.89 -0.33 16.22
N ASP A 259 -17.59 -0.34 15.97
CA ASP A 259 -16.60 0.33 16.84
C ASP A 259 -16.54 1.85 16.61
N GLY A 260 -17.33 2.38 15.67
CA GLY A 260 -17.42 3.82 15.40
C GLY A 260 -16.19 4.40 14.70
N LEU A 261 -15.51 3.62 13.85
CA LEU A 261 -14.44 4.16 13.02
C LEU A 261 -14.98 5.20 12.04
N ASP A 262 -14.24 6.29 11.89
CA ASP A 262 -14.61 7.39 10.99
C ASP A 262 -14.58 6.97 9.52
N GLU A 263 -13.59 6.16 9.15
CA GLU A 263 -13.40 5.77 7.75
C GLU A 263 -12.53 4.51 7.59
N VAL A 264 -12.80 3.75 6.53
CA VAL A 264 -11.93 2.69 6.03
C VAL A 264 -11.44 3.07 4.63
N VAL A 265 -10.12 3.13 4.44
CA VAL A 265 -9.50 3.44 3.15
C VAL A 265 -8.95 2.15 2.54
N ILE A 266 -9.41 1.80 1.34
CA ILE A 266 -9.07 0.56 0.66
C ILE A 266 -8.09 0.85 -0.48
N GLY A 267 -6.97 0.14 -0.51
CA GLY A 267 -6.09 -0.01 -1.68
C GLY A 267 -6.26 -1.40 -2.26
N MET A 268 -6.35 -1.54 -3.58
CA MET A 268 -6.49 -2.86 -4.16
C MET A 268 -6.03 -2.94 -5.61
N THR A 269 -5.72 -4.17 -6.03
CA THR A 269 -5.44 -4.50 -7.42
C THR A 269 -6.70 -4.38 -8.30
N HIS A 270 -6.54 -4.58 -9.62
CA HIS A 270 -7.66 -4.53 -10.57
C HIS A 270 -8.67 -5.68 -10.43
N ARG A 271 -8.24 -6.89 -9.95
CA ARG A 271 -9.12 -8.07 -9.85
C ARG A 271 -10.19 -7.89 -8.77
N GLY A 272 -11.44 -8.02 -9.19
CA GLY A 272 -12.59 -7.83 -8.31
C GLY A 272 -12.89 -6.37 -7.96
N ARG A 273 -12.15 -5.40 -8.51
CA ARG A 273 -12.31 -3.99 -8.17
C ARG A 273 -13.70 -3.46 -8.47
N LEU A 274 -14.27 -3.80 -9.63
CA LEU A 274 -15.64 -3.36 -9.99
C LEU A 274 -16.68 -3.89 -8.99
N ASN A 275 -16.48 -5.11 -8.50
CA ASN A 275 -17.32 -5.72 -7.49
C ASN A 275 -17.19 -5.02 -6.12
N VAL A 276 -15.96 -4.68 -5.71
CA VAL A 276 -15.71 -3.92 -4.47
C VAL A 276 -16.27 -2.50 -4.58
N LEU A 277 -16.10 -1.83 -5.73
CA LEU A 277 -16.67 -0.49 -5.97
C LEU A 277 -18.18 -0.45 -5.71
N THR A 278 -18.92 -1.47 -6.21
CA THR A 278 -20.38 -1.49 -6.10
C THR A 278 -20.86 -2.07 -4.78
N ASN A 279 -20.41 -3.28 -4.41
CA ASN A 279 -20.97 -4.03 -3.29
C ASN A 279 -20.39 -3.66 -1.91
N ILE A 280 -19.29 -2.88 -1.90
CA ILE A 280 -18.59 -2.45 -0.67
C ILE A 280 -18.49 -0.93 -0.58
N ALA A 281 -17.96 -0.27 -1.61
CA ALA A 281 -17.62 1.15 -1.57
C ALA A 281 -18.76 2.09 -2.01
N GLY A 282 -19.93 1.56 -2.33
CA GLY A 282 -21.15 2.35 -2.55
C GLY A 282 -21.28 3.02 -3.92
N LYS A 283 -20.42 2.70 -4.89
CA LYS A 283 -20.60 3.14 -6.28
C LYS A 283 -21.83 2.48 -6.88
N SER A 284 -22.69 3.26 -7.53
CA SER A 284 -23.90 2.68 -8.12
C SER A 284 -23.61 1.81 -9.33
N TYR A 285 -24.40 0.75 -9.54
CA TYR A 285 -24.29 -0.08 -10.75
C TYR A 285 -24.46 0.75 -12.03
N GLY A 286 -25.34 1.78 -12.00
CA GLY A 286 -25.54 2.69 -13.14
C GLY A 286 -24.26 3.41 -13.55
N GLN A 287 -23.52 3.96 -12.59
CA GLN A 287 -22.22 4.60 -12.86
C GLN A 287 -21.21 3.63 -13.49
N VAL A 288 -21.20 2.38 -13.05
CA VAL A 288 -20.32 1.35 -13.68
C VAL A 288 -20.78 1.04 -15.10
N PHE A 289 -22.08 0.97 -15.35
CA PHE A 289 -22.61 0.76 -16.71
C PHE A 289 -22.29 1.94 -17.63
N ASP A 290 -22.37 3.18 -17.15
CA ASP A 290 -21.94 4.39 -17.87
C ASP A 290 -20.47 4.29 -18.31
N GLU A 291 -19.59 3.81 -17.42
CA GLU A 291 -18.17 3.62 -17.73
C GLU A 291 -17.94 2.50 -18.76
N PHE A 292 -18.77 1.47 -18.77
CA PHE A 292 -18.72 0.43 -19.79
C PHE A 292 -19.22 0.93 -21.15
N ASP A 293 -20.22 1.79 -21.17
CA ASP A 293 -20.80 2.37 -22.39
C ASP A 293 -19.97 3.55 -22.93
N GLY A 294 -18.94 4.00 -22.18
CA GLY A 294 -18.11 5.16 -22.54
C GLY A 294 -18.84 6.50 -22.38
N ALA A 295 -19.98 6.50 -21.69
CA ALA A 295 -20.74 7.66 -21.36
C ALA A 295 -20.25 8.25 -20.03
N GLY A 296 -19.38 9.21 -20.04
CA GLY A 296 -18.83 9.79 -18.80
C GLY A 296 -17.53 10.52 -19.04
N VAL A 297 -17.01 10.46 -20.26
CA VAL A 297 -15.84 11.24 -20.65
C VAL A 297 -16.31 12.66 -20.98
N ILE A 298 -16.11 13.58 -20.05
CA ILE A 298 -16.35 15.00 -20.27
C ILE A 298 -15.16 15.54 -21.07
N GLU A 299 -15.41 16.07 -22.26
CA GLU A 299 -14.39 16.75 -23.04
C GLU A 299 -13.75 17.86 -22.19
N GLY A 300 -12.41 17.79 -22.02
CA GLY A 300 -11.63 18.76 -21.23
C GLY A 300 -11.33 18.37 -19.78
N ALA A 301 -11.85 17.25 -19.26
CA ALA A 301 -11.63 16.82 -17.88
C ALA A 301 -10.39 15.93 -17.66
N GLY A 302 -9.39 16.00 -18.54
CA GLY A 302 -8.20 15.15 -18.52
C GLY A 302 -8.29 13.98 -19.50
N THR A 303 -7.35 13.04 -19.43
CA THR A 303 -7.32 11.87 -20.32
C THR A 303 -8.22 10.73 -19.84
N GLY A 304 -8.60 10.75 -18.54
CA GLY A 304 -9.29 9.63 -17.88
C GLY A 304 -8.42 8.38 -17.77
N ASP A 305 -8.98 7.34 -17.18
CA ASP A 305 -8.36 6.03 -17.03
C ASP A 305 -9.39 4.92 -17.26
N VAL A 306 -8.90 3.68 -17.36
CA VAL A 306 -9.77 2.52 -17.50
C VAL A 306 -10.58 2.27 -16.23
N LYS A 307 -11.81 1.78 -16.39
CA LYS A 307 -12.77 1.61 -15.29
C LYS A 307 -12.26 0.80 -14.09
N TYR A 308 -11.39 -0.17 -14.31
CA TYR A 308 -10.81 -1.00 -13.26
C TYR A 308 -9.58 -0.40 -12.56
N HIS A 309 -9.29 0.90 -12.78
CA HIS A 309 -8.32 1.70 -12.03
C HIS A 309 -9.00 2.80 -11.18
N LEU A 310 -10.25 3.11 -11.47
CA LEU A 310 -10.96 4.21 -10.83
C LEU A 310 -11.23 3.92 -9.34
N GLY A 311 -11.22 4.98 -8.55
CA GLY A 311 -11.61 4.98 -7.15
C GLY A 311 -13.05 5.44 -6.94
N THR A 312 -13.48 5.46 -5.68
CA THR A 312 -14.76 6.02 -5.25
C THR A 312 -14.73 6.30 -3.75
N ASP A 313 -15.63 7.18 -3.32
CA ASP A 313 -15.96 7.39 -1.92
C ASP A 313 -17.43 7.10 -1.71
N GLY A 314 -17.73 6.52 -0.56
CA GLY A 314 -19.07 6.19 -0.20
C GLY A 314 -19.26 6.01 1.30
N VAL A 315 -20.42 5.50 1.64
CA VAL A 315 -20.79 5.14 3.00
C VAL A 315 -21.18 3.68 2.99
N PHE A 316 -20.50 2.89 3.80
CA PHE A 316 -20.88 1.52 4.08
C PHE A 316 -21.91 1.49 5.20
N THR A 317 -22.99 0.73 5.00
CA THR A 317 -24.01 0.48 6.02
C THR A 317 -23.93 -0.97 6.47
N GLY A 318 -23.58 -1.16 7.73
CA GLY A 318 -23.46 -2.45 8.39
C GLY A 318 -24.80 -3.01 8.88
N THR A 319 -24.70 -4.02 9.75
CA THR A 319 -25.84 -4.56 10.49
C THR A 319 -26.38 -3.48 11.44
N ASP A 320 -27.65 -3.58 11.79
CA ASP A 320 -28.33 -2.63 12.70
C ASP A 320 -28.33 -1.16 12.26
N GLY A 321 -27.96 -0.89 10.99
CA GLY A 321 -27.96 0.44 10.40
C GLY A 321 -26.77 1.33 10.80
N VAL A 322 -25.77 0.79 11.48
CA VAL A 322 -24.51 1.50 11.74
C VAL A 322 -23.74 1.74 10.45
N SER A 323 -22.98 2.82 10.37
CA SER A 323 -22.28 3.16 9.13
C SER A 323 -20.88 3.72 9.39
N THR A 324 -20.01 3.53 8.42
CA THR A 324 -18.67 4.15 8.35
C THR A 324 -18.40 4.64 6.93
N ARG A 325 -17.58 5.66 6.78
CA ARG A 325 -17.14 6.06 5.44
C ARG A 325 -16.20 5.01 4.86
N VAL A 326 -16.25 4.85 3.56
CA VAL A 326 -15.35 3.97 2.83
C VAL A 326 -14.82 4.67 1.60
N SER A 327 -13.52 4.69 1.44
CA SER A 327 -12.84 5.21 0.26
C SER A 327 -12.05 4.09 -0.41
N LEU A 328 -12.15 3.98 -1.72
CA LEU A 328 -11.31 3.09 -2.52
C LEU A 328 -10.41 3.94 -3.40
N ALA A 329 -9.11 3.89 -3.15
CA ALA A 329 -8.13 4.71 -3.84
C ALA A 329 -8.00 4.31 -5.33
N ALA A 330 -7.88 5.29 -6.23
CA ALA A 330 -7.51 5.01 -7.62
C ALA A 330 -6.05 4.53 -7.69
N ASN A 331 -5.75 3.64 -8.63
CA ASN A 331 -4.39 3.15 -8.84
C ASN A 331 -4.17 2.63 -10.26
N PRO A 332 -2.92 2.63 -10.76
CA PRO A 332 -2.57 2.08 -12.06
C PRO A 332 -2.49 0.56 -12.03
N SER A 333 -2.15 -0.05 -13.17
CA SER A 333 -1.85 -1.49 -13.27
C SER A 333 -0.51 -1.90 -12.62
N HIS A 334 0.26 -0.97 -12.08
CA HIS A 334 1.51 -1.21 -11.37
C HIS A 334 1.19 -1.72 -9.97
N LEU A 335 1.07 -3.05 -9.87
CA LEU A 335 0.62 -3.73 -8.65
C LEU A 335 1.46 -3.35 -7.44
N GLU A 336 0.80 -3.16 -6.29
CA GLU A 336 1.35 -2.87 -4.96
C GLU A 336 1.87 -1.41 -4.78
N THR A 337 1.94 -0.59 -5.83
CA THR A 337 2.33 0.83 -5.69
C THR A 337 1.33 1.61 -4.82
N VAL A 338 0.07 1.23 -4.84
CA VAL A 338 -1.01 1.85 -4.07
C VAL A 338 -0.86 1.65 -2.56
N ASP A 339 -0.09 0.66 -2.12
CA ASP A 339 0.05 0.31 -0.70
C ASP A 339 0.57 1.51 0.10
N GLY A 340 1.73 2.04 -0.27
CA GLY A 340 2.28 3.25 0.36
C GLY A 340 1.37 4.46 0.21
N VAL A 341 0.69 4.63 -0.92
CA VAL A 341 -0.24 5.75 -1.14
C VAL A 341 -1.41 5.71 -0.15
N VAL A 342 -2.02 4.54 0.07
CA VAL A 342 -3.13 4.38 1.03
C VAL A 342 -2.66 4.63 2.46
N GLU A 343 -1.50 4.10 2.84
CA GLU A 343 -0.92 4.36 4.16
C GLU A 343 -0.69 5.86 4.39
N GLY A 344 -0.19 6.57 3.37
CA GLY A 344 -0.02 8.03 3.41
C GLY A 344 -1.34 8.78 3.55
N ILE A 345 -2.38 8.40 2.81
CA ILE A 345 -3.73 8.96 2.91
C ILE A 345 -4.29 8.77 4.33
N VAL A 346 -4.22 7.54 4.86
CA VAL A 346 -4.72 7.22 6.20
C VAL A 346 -3.98 8.04 7.26
N ARG A 347 -2.65 8.06 7.20
CA ARG A 347 -1.86 8.85 8.15
C ARG A 347 -2.20 10.35 8.11
N ALA A 348 -2.39 10.90 6.92
CA ALA A 348 -2.76 12.30 6.77
C ALA A 348 -4.13 12.62 7.39
N LYS A 349 -5.12 11.72 7.23
CA LYS A 349 -6.44 11.82 7.88
C LYS A 349 -6.30 11.75 9.40
N GLN A 350 -5.53 10.82 9.93
CA GLN A 350 -5.28 10.66 11.36
C GLN A 350 -4.56 11.88 11.96
N ASP A 351 -3.55 12.42 11.28
CA ASP A 351 -2.85 13.63 11.71
C ASP A 351 -3.77 14.86 11.71
N ARG A 352 -4.76 14.92 10.80
CA ARG A 352 -5.79 15.97 10.79
C ARG A 352 -6.74 15.84 11.98
N ILE A 353 -7.10 14.62 12.40
CA ILE A 353 -7.90 14.35 13.60
C ILE A 353 -7.13 14.79 14.85
N GLY A 354 -5.81 14.62 14.88
CA GLY A 354 -4.93 15.18 15.90
C GLY A 354 -5.04 14.54 17.29
N LEU A 355 -5.55 13.31 17.39
CA LEU A 355 -5.76 12.59 18.67
C LEU A 355 -4.61 11.60 19.01
N GLY A 356 -3.50 11.61 18.26
CA GLY A 356 -2.42 10.63 18.40
C GLY A 356 -2.94 9.20 18.22
N GLU A 357 -2.54 8.27 19.09
CA GLU A 357 -2.98 6.86 19.00
C GLU A 357 -4.50 6.67 19.17
N ARG A 358 -5.20 7.59 19.83
CA ARG A 358 -6.67 7.61 19.86
C ARG A 358 -7.29 8.03 18.53
N GLY A 359 -6.51 8.56 17.59
CA GLY A 359 -6.91 8.95 16.24
C GLY A 359 -6.87 7.81 15.21
N TYR A 360 -6.55 6.57 15.62
CA TYR A 360 -6.59 5.40 14.73
C TYR A 360 -8.01 4.98 14.36
N THR A 361 -8.92 5.94 14.25
CA THR A 361 -10.29 5.81 13.79
C THR A 361 -10.44 5.80 12.26
N VAL A 362 -9.33 6.01 11.55
CA VAL A 362 -9.22 5.75 10.11
C VAL A 362 -8.35 4.51 9.90
N MET A 363 -8.86 3.51 9.19
CA MET A 363 -8.21 2.21 9.04
C MET A 363 -7.83 1.95 7.57
N PRO A 364 -6.57 1.55 7.29
CA PRO A 364 -6.19 1.05 5.97
C PRO A 364 -6.58 -0.43 5.80
N VAL A 365 -7.02 -0.78 4.60
CA VAL A 365 -7.20 -2.16 4.13
C VAL A 365 -6.53 -2.28 2.78
N LEU A 366 -5.62 -3.24 2.64
CA LEU A 366 -4.90 -3.49 1.40
C LEU A 366 -5.25 -4.88 0.85
N VAL A 367 -5.69 -4.92 -0.42
CA VAL A 367 -6.10 -6.15 -1.10
C VAL A 367 -5.11 -6.46 -2.21
N HIS A 368 -4.39 -7.56 -2.06
CA HIS A 368 -3.27 -7.97 -2.89
C HIS A 368 -3.60 -9.18 -3.76
N GLY A 369 -2.79 -9.40 -4.80
CA GLY A 369 -2.67 -10.70 -5.45
C GLY A 369 -1.49 -11.49 -4.89
N ASP A 370 -1.57 -12.82 -4.84
CA ASP A 370 -0.53 -13.67 -4.24
C ASP A 370 0.84 -13.55 -4.91
N ALA A 371 0.87 -13.49 -6.23
CA ALA A 371 2.11 -13.35 -6.97
C ALA A 371 2.74 -11.96 -6.80
N ALA A 372 1.93 -10.91 -6.73
CA ALA A 372 2.39 -9.54 -6.52
C ALA A 372 2.89 -9.34 -5.08
N PHE A 373 2.14 -9.82 -4.09
CA PHE A 373 2.54 -9.75 -2.67
C PHE A 373 3.88 -10.44 -2.41
N ALA A 374 4.08 -11.62 -2.99
CA ALA A 374 5.32 -12.37 -2.84
C ALA A 374 6.49 -11.79 -3.64
N GLY A 375 6.24 -11.10 -4.77
CA GLY A 375 7.24 -10.73 -5.75
C GLY A 375 7.65 -9.25 -5.77
N GLN A 376 6.76 -8.33 -5.35
CA GLN A 376 7.03 -6.90 -5.40
C GLN A 376 7.72 -6.42 -4.13
N GLY A 377 8.93 -5.86 -4.26
CA GLY A 377 9.72 -5.40 -3.11
C GLY A 377 9.03 -4.30 -2.28
N VAL A 378 8.20 -3.46 -2.92
CA VAL A 378 7.44 -2.39 -2.25
C VAL A 378 6.50 -2.91 -1.16
N VAL A 379 6.02 -4.15 -1.26
CA VAL A 379 5.22 -4.80 -0.22
C VAL A 379 6.02 -4.92 1.09
N TYR A 380 7.26 -5.41 1.01
CA TYR A 380 8.12 -5.52 2.20
C TYR A 380 8.49 -4.15 2.76
N GLU A 381 8.75 -3.17 1.89
CA GLU A 381 9.00 -1.79 2.30
C GLU A 381 7.80 -1.22 3.06
N THR A 382 6.57 -1.38 2.55
CA THR A 382 5.33 -0.91 3.20
C THR A 382 5.09 -1.61 4.54
N LEU A 383 5.23 -2.93 4.60
CA LEU A 383 5.13 -3.68 5.85
C LEU A 383 6.16 -3.21 6.89
N ASN A 384 7.39 -2.90 6.46
CA ASN A 384 8.42 -2.39 7.35
C ASN A 384 8.11 -0.97 7.91
N MET A 385 7.29 -0.19 7.22
CA MET A 385 6.82 1.11 7.68
C MET A 385 5.82 1.02 8.84
N SER A 386 5.11 -0.09 9.00
CA SER A 386 3.89 -0.22 9.80
C SER A 386 4.02 0.22 11.27
N GLN A 387 5.22 0.12 11.86
CA GLN A 387 5.49 0.50 13.25
C GLN A 387 6.46 1.69 13.40
N LEU A 388 6.93 2.25 12.28
CA LEU A 388 7.85 3.39 12.33
C LEU A 388 7.11 4.69 12.68
N PRO A 389 7.67 5.56 13.52
CA PRO A 389 7.00 6.78 13.96
C PRO A 389 6.52 7.70 12.83
N ALA A 390 7.27 7.76 11.73
CA ALA A 390 6.92 8.58 10.56
C ALA A 390 5.68 8.06 9.82
N TYR A 391 5.39 6.75 9.90
CA TYR A 391 4.53 6.07 8.94
C TYR A 391 3.37 5.27 9.55
N ARG A 392 3.48 4.86 10.82
CA ARG A 392 2.47 4.00 11.46
C ARG A 392 1.06 4.59 11.38
N THR A 393 0.08 3.71 11.10
CA THR A 393 -1.34 4.03 10.92
C THR A 393 -2.25 3.31 11.91
N GLY A 394 -1.66 2.62 12.90
CA GLY A 394 -2.41 1.82 13.87
C GLY A 394 -2.84 0.45 13.35
N GLY A 395 -2.07 -0.08 12.40
CA GLY A 395 -2.23 -1.41 11.83
C GLY A 395 -3.13 -1.46 10.59
N THR A 396 -2.68 -2.23 9.62
CA THR A 396 -3.32 -2.47 8.33
C THR A 396 -3.86 -3.89 8.27
N VAL A 397 -5.06 -4.06 7.72
CA VAL A 397 -5.57 -5.39 7.39
C VAL A 397 -5.24 -5.68 5.93
N HIS A 398 -4.37 -6.66 5.72
CA HIS A 398 -3.99 -7.13 4.40
C HIS A 398 -4.83 -8.35 4.01
N ILE A 399 -5.41 -8.35 2.81
CA ILE A 399 -6.14 -9.49 2.27
C ILE A 399 -5.48 -9.91 0.96
N ILE A 400 -4.89 -11.09 0.94
CA ILE A 400 -4.31 -11.65 -0.28
C ILE A 400 -5.37 -12.49 -0.98
N VAL A 401 -5.86 -12.04 -2.14
CA VAL A 401 -6.73 -12.85 -3.01
C VAL A 401 -5.84 -13.84 -3.75
N ASN A 402 -5.57 -14.95 -3.06
CA ASN A 402 -4.63 -15.98 -3.50
C ASN A 402 -5.34 -16.97 -4.44
N ASN A 403 -5.37 -16.64 -5.72
CA ASN A 403 -5.94 -17.52 -6.73
C ASN A 403 -4.94 -18.55 -7.29
N GLN A 404 -3.76 -18.66 -6.68
CA GLN A 404 -2.73 -19.68 -6.92
C GLN A 404 -2.05 -19.58 -8.29
N ILE A 405 -2.23 -18.44 -8.99
CA ILE A 405 -1.63 -18.19 -10.30
C ILE A 405 -1.43 -16.69 -10.56
N GLY A 406 -0.23 -16.30 -11.00
CA GLY A 406 0.09 -14.95 -11.45
C GLY A 406 0.07 -14.89 -12.98
N PHE A 407 -1.01 -14.44 -13.60
CA PHE A 407 -1.28 -14.47 -15.03
C PHE A 407 -1.20 -15.92 -15.58
N THR A 408 0.00 -16.37 -16.01
CA THR A 408 0.28 -17.75 -16.45
C THR A 408 1.28 -18.48 -15.56
N THR A 409 1.82 -17.78 -14.54
CA THR A 409 2.88 -18.30 -13.66
C THR A 409 2.27 -18.97 -12.45
N GLY A 410 2.45 -20.28 -12.33
CA GLY A 410 2.03 -21.04 -11.16
C GLY A 410 2.91 -20.77 -9.94
N SER A 411 2.42 -21.07 -8.74
CA SER A 411 3.07 -20.79 -7.45
C SER A 411 4.51 -21.33 -7.36
N ALA A 412 4.79 -22.51 -7.92
CA ALA A 412 6.14 -23.11 -7.90
C ALA A 412 7.21 -22.31 -8.67
N SER A 413 6.79 -21.44 -9.60
CA SER A 413 7.68 -20.54 -10.34
C SER A 413 7.61 -19.10 -9.84
N ALA A 414 6.59 -18.76 -9.02
CA ALA A 414 6.36 -17.42 -8.53
C ALA A 414 7.08 -17.10 -7.21
N ARG A 415 7.35 -18.12 -6.38
CA ARG A 415 7.98 -17.95 -5.06
C ARG A 415 8.73 -19.20 -4.60
N SER A 416 9.71 -19.00 -3.74
CA SER A 416 10.48 -20.07 -3.09
C SER A 416 9.87 -20.54 -1.77
N THR A 417 8.91 -19.78 -1.23
CA THR A 417 8.29 -20.00 0.08
C THR A 417 7.05 -20.87 -0.03
N THR A 418 6.62 -21.47 1.08
CA THR A 418 5.39 -22.26 1.16
C THR A 418 4.18 -21.37 0.87
N TYR A 419 4.11 -20.22 1.51
CA TYR A 419 3.04 -19.24 1.35
C TYR A 419 3.54 -17.94 0.72
N ALA A 420 2.67 -17.25 0.00
CA ALA A 420 2.96 -15.92 -0.52
C ALA A 420 3.26 -14.91 0.61
N THR A 421 2.74 -15.17 1.79
CA THR A 421 2.76 -14.32 2.97
C THR A 421 3.98 -14.52 3.88
N ASP A 422 4.86 -15.48 3.58
CA ASP A 422 6.00 -15.83 4.45
C ASP A 422 6.95 -14.66 4.73
N LEU A 423 7.02 -13.67 3.84
CA LEU A 423 7.83 -12.47 4.01
C LEU A 423 7.43 -11.64 5.25
N ALA A 424 6.15 -11.68 5.65
CA ALA A 424 5.63 -10.91 6.78
C ALA A 424 5.98 -11.50 8.15
N LYS A 425 6.43 -12.76 8.21
CA LYS A 425 6.85 -13.41 9.47
C LYS A 425 8.03 -12.69 10.13
N GLY A 426 8.97 -12.15 9.33
CA GLY A 426 10.08 -11.36 9.84
C GLY A 426 9.65 -10.10 10.58
N LEU A 427 8.48 -9.57 10.28
CA LEU A 427 7.88 -8.40 10.90
C LEU A 427 6.87 -8.76 12.00
N GLN A 428 6.78 -10.04 12.35
CA GLN A 428 5.92 -10.56 13.43
C GLN A 428 4.42 -10.32 13.20
N VAL A 429 4.00 -10.32 11.94
CA VAL A 429 2.61 -10.14 11.54
C VAL A 429 1.89 -11.49 11.62
N PRO A 430 0.75 -11.62 12.31
CA PRO A 430 -0.06 -12.84 12.30
C PRO A 430 -0.70 -13.06 10.93
N ILE A 431 -0.78 -14.33 10.50
CA ILE A 431 -1.22 -14.69 9.16
C ILE A 431 -2.29 -15.78 9.24
N PHE A 432 -3.45 -15.53 8.68
CA PHE A 432 -4.47 -16.54 8.41
C PHE A 432 -4.33 -17.09 6.99
N HIS A 433 -4.51 -18.40 6.85
CA HIS A 433 -4.72 -19.06 5.57
C HIS A 433 -6.12 -19.65 5.58
N VAL A 434 -7.02 -19.13 4.75
CA VAL A 434 -8.42 -19.49 4.81
C VAL A 434 -8.94 -19.92 3.43
N ASN A 435 -9.71 -21.03 3.42
CA ASN A 435 -10.38 -21.51 2.21
C ASN A 435 -11.54 -20.58 1.84
N ALA A 436 -11.47 -19.97 0.65
CA ALA A 436 -12.49 -19.06 0.17
C ALA A 436 -13.86 -19.72 -0.06
N ASP A 437 -13.92 -21.05 -0.22
CA ASP A 437 -15.18 -21.79 -0.37
C ASP A 437 -15.89 -22.06 0.98
N ASP A 438 -15.29 -21.63 2.10
CA ASP A 438 -15.95 -21.59 3.42
C ASP A 438 -16.19 -20.13 3.87
N PRO A 439 -17.27 -19.49 3.41
CA PRO A 439 -17.52 -18.08 3.67
C PRO A 439 -17.84 -17.77 5.14
N GLU A 440 -18.30 -18.74 5.93
CA GLU A 440 -18.51 -18.58 7.37
C GLU A 440 -17.16 -18.45 8.10
N THR A 441 -16.16 -19.27 7.73
CA THR A 441 -14.80 -19.18 8.26
C THR A 441 -14.11 -17.90 7.78
N VAL A 442 -14.33 -17.48 6.54
CA VAL A 442 -13.82 -16.19 6.03
C VAL A 442 -14.37 -15.02 6.85
N ALA A 443 -15.66 -14.98 7.11
CA ALA A 443 -16.29 -13.92 7.92
C ALA A 443 -15.73 -13.89 9.35
N ARG A 444 -15.54 -15.07 9.97
CA ARG A 444 -14.93 -15.19 11.30
C ARG A 444 -13.49 -14.72 11.30
N THR A 445 -12.71 -15.09 10.31
CA THR A 445 -11.29 -14.69 10.16
C THR A 445 -11.19 -13.17 10.01
N ALA A 446 -12.03 -12.56 9.18
CA ALA A 446 -12.07 -11.12 8.99
C ALA A 446 -12.35 -10.37 10.30
N ARG A 447 -13.29 -10.87 11.10
CA ARG A 447 -13.60 -10.32 12.43
C ARG A 447 -12.40 -10.41 13.38
N LEU A 448 -11.76 -11.58 13.46
CA LEU A 448 -10.59 -11.78 14.33
C LEU A 448 -9.41 -10.90 13.91
N ALA A 449 -9.21 -10.70 12.60
CA ALA A 449 -8.20 -9.80 12.06
C ALA A 449 -8.48 -8.35 12.51
N TYR A 450 -9.71 -7.90 12.40
CA TYR A 450 -10.12 -6.59 12.89
C TYR A 450 -9.86 -6.44 14.41
N GLU A 451 -10.32 -7.41 15.21
CA GLU A 451 -10.16 -7.40 16.66
C GLU A 451 -8.68 -7.35 17.10
N TYR A 452 -7.80 -8.06 16.39
CA TYR A 452 -6.36 -8.01 16.63
C TYR A 452 -5.77 -6.63 16.33
N ARG A 453 -6.10 -6.07 15.17
CA ARG A 453 -5.70 -4.72 14.79
C ARG A 453 -6.17 -3.69 15.81
N ALA A 454 -7.40 -3.78 16.25
CA ALA A 454 -7.97 -2.88 17.25
C ALA A 454 -7.27 -3.00 18.63
N ALA A 455 -6.90 -4.23 19.02
CA ALA A 455 -6.27 -4.49 20.30
C ALA A 455 -4.80 -4.09 20.38
N PHE A 456 -4.05 -4.25 19.28
CA PHE A 456 -2.58 -4.10 19.28
C PHE A 456 -2.05 -3.02 18.33
N HIS A 457 -2.90 -2.43 17.51
CA HIS A 457 -2.51 -1.42 16.51
C HIS A 457 -1.37 -1.91 15.60
N LYS A 458 -1.47 -3.16 15.15
CA LYS A 458 -0.51 -3.86 14.29
C LYS A 458 -1.20 -4.47 13.08
N ASP A 459 -0.40 -4.72 12.07
CA ASP A 459 -0.86 -5.36 10.84
C ASP A 459 -1.30 -6.81 11.08
N VAL A 460 -2.20 -7.28 10.23
CA VAL A 460 -2.67 -8.65 10.20
C VAL A 460 -2.96 -9.05 8.76
N ILE A 461 -2.68 -10.30 8.42
CA ILE A 461 -2.82 -10.80 7.05
C ILE A 461 -3.88 -11.90 6.99
N ILE A 462 -4.73 -11.82 5.96
CA ILE A 462 -5.68 -12.86 5.58
C ILE A 462 -5.27 -13.35 4.18
N ASP A 463 -4.66 -14.52 4.10
CA ASP A 463 -4.40 -15.24 2.86
C ASP A 463 -5.67 -15.99 2.47
N LEU A 464 -6.49 -15.38 1.64
CA LEU A 464 -7.75 -15.89 1.12
C LEU A 464 -7.46 -16.81 -0.06
N ILE A 465 -7.28 -18.11 0.19
CA ILE A 465 -6.92 -19.09 -0.82
C ILE A 465 -8.16 -19.45 -1.62
N CYS A 466 -8.13 -19.09 -2.90
CA CYS A 466 -9.23 -19.21 -3.84
C CYS A 466 -8.74 -19.75 -5.18
N TYR A 467 -9.51 -19.56 -6.23
CA TYR A 467 -9.11 -19.84 -7.59
C TYR A 467 -9.65 -18.76 -8.54
N ARG A 468 -9.10 -18.70 -9.74
CA ARG A 468 -9.53 -17.80 -10.79
C ARG A 468 -10.37 -18.57 -11.79
N ARG A 469 -11.67 -18.37 -11.84
CA ARG A 469 -12.57 -19.13 -12.72
C ARG A 469 -12.39 -18.79 -14.20
N ARG A 470 -12.12 -17.54 -14.52
CA ARG A 470 -11.88 -17.05 -15.88
C ARG A 470 -10.38 -16.88 -16.16
N GLY A 471 -10.01 -16.46 -17.36
CA GLY A 471 -8.64 -16.10 -17.69
C GLY A 471 -8.10 -14.91 -16.87
N HIS A 472 -6.88 -14.49 -17.11
CA HIS A 472 -6.32 -13.29 -16.50
C HIS A 472 -7.21 -12.06 -16.78
N ASN A 473 -7.66 -11.97 -18.02
CA ASN A 473 -8.73 -11.08 -18.46
C ASN A 473 -9.65 -11.85 -19.42
N GLU A 474 -10.68 -11.19 -19.94
CA GLU A 474 -11.72 -11.80 -20.76
C GLU A 474 -11.25 -12.28 -22.15
N GLY A 475 -10.05 -11.88 -22.59
CA GLY A 475 -9.42 -12.36 -23.83
C GLY A 475 -8.43 -13.50 -23.64
N ASP A 476 -8.22 -13.95 -22.38
CA ASP A 476 -7.24 -14.99 -22.05
C ASP A 476 -7.91 -16.37 -21.88
N ASP A 477 -7.32 -17.40 -22.49
CA ASP A 477 -7.71 -18.81 -22.27
C ASP A 477 -6.61 -19.51 -21.44
N PRO A 478 -6.79 -19.62 -20.14
CA PRO A 478 -5.78 -20.20 -19.26
C PRO A 478 -5.66 -21.73 -19.36
N SER A 479 -6.59 -22.40 -20.05
CA SER A 479 -6.50 -23.85 -20.28
C SER A 479 -5.31 -24.24 -21.16
N MET A 480 -4.79 -23.28 -21.93
CA MET A 480 -3.61 -23.48 -22.78
C MET A 480 -2.32 -23.67 -21.96
N THR A 481 -2.22 -23.05 -20.79
CA THR A 481 -1.03 -23.10 -19.91
C THR A 481 -1.23 -23.95 -18.65
N GLN A 482 -2.46 -23.99 -18.09
CA GLN A 482 -2.83 -24.74 -16.88
C GLN A 482 -4.01 -25.70 -17.12
N PRO A 483 -3.91 -26.66 -18.02
CA PRO A 483 -5.04 -27.50 -18.43
C PRO A 483 -5.61 -28.36 -17.30
N VAL A 484 -4.78 -28.82 -16.37
CA VAL A 484 -5.21 -29.64 -15.23
C VAL A 484 -5.99 -28.79 -14.22
N MET A 485 -5.46 -27.63 -13.84
CA MET A 485 -6.08 -26.70 -12.92
C MET A 485 -7.45 -26.24 -13.44
N TYR A 486 -7.55 -25.82 -14.70
CA TYR A 486 -8.80 -25.32 -15.26
C TYR A 486 -9.83 -26.42 -15.57
N ARG A 487 -9.41 -27.65 -15.71
CA ARG A 487 -10.33 -28.79 -15.74
C ARG A 487 -10.98 -29.01 -14.37
N LEU A 488 -10.21 -28.89 -13.30
CA LEU A 488 -10.74 -28.94 -11.92
C LEU A 488 -11.70 -27.79 -11.69
N ILE A 489 -11.27 -26.55 -11.95
CA ILE A 489 -12.09 -25.34 -11.77
C ILE A 489 -13.41 -25.45 -12.55
N GLY A 490 -13.38 -25.95 -13.80
CA GLY A 490 -14.56 -26.11 -14.62
C GLY A 490 -15.58 -27.11 -14.07
N SER A 491 -15.15 -28.04 -13.21
CA SER A 491 -16.04 -29.01 -12.56
C SER A 491 -16.62 -28.56 -11.23
N LEU A 492 -16.11 -27.44 -10.67
CA LEU A 492 -16.56 -26.93 -9.37
C LEU A 492 -17.81 -26.07 -9.53
N PRO A 493 -18.83 -26.23 -8.65
CA PRO A 493 -19.87 -25.23 -8.50
C PRO A 493 -19.30 -23.92 -7.96
N SER A 494 -20.05 -22.83 -8.02
CA SER A 494 -19.63 -21.58 -7.38
C SER A 494 -19.72 -21.68 -5.87
N THR A 495 -18.90 -20.85 -5.16
CA THR A 495 -18.93 -20.75 -3.70
C THR A 495 -20.34 -20.46 -3.19
N ARG A 496 -21.06 -19.56 -3.86
CA ARG A 496 -22.48 -19.27 -3.56
C ARG A 496 -23.36 -20.52 -3.68
N ALA A 497 -23.20 -21.29 -4.76
CA ALA A 497 -24.03 -22.49 -4.97
C ALA A 497 -23.74 -23.55 -3.89
N VAL A 498 -22.49 -23.77 -3.52
CA VAL A 498 -22.09 -24.68 -2.42
C VAL A 498 -22.72 -24.21 -1.11
N TYR A 499 -22.55 -22.96 -0.78
CA TYR A 499 -23.05 -22.40 0.47
C TYR A 499 -24.58 -22.40 0.54
N THR A 500 -25.27 -22.13 -0.58
CA THR A 500 -26.74 -22.25 -0.66
C THR A 500 -27.21 -23.66 -0.38
N ALA A 501 -26.56 -24.66 -0.99
CA ALA A 501 -26.90 -26.06 -0.76
C ALA A 501 -26.70 -26.46 0.71
N ASP A 502 -25.64 -25.99 1.32
CA ASP A 502 -25.33 -26.19 2.74
C ASP A 502 -26.40 -25.60 3.67
N LEU A 503 -26.76 -24.33 3.46
CA LEU A 503 -27.78 -23.64 4.26
C LEU A 503 -29.16 -24.33 4.15
N VAL A 504 -29.56 -24.75 2.92
CA VAL A 504 -30.80 -25.48 2.71
C VAL A 504 -30.73 -26.87 3.34
N GLY A 505 -29.58 -27.55 3.19
CA GLY A 505 -29.38 -28.89 3.78
C GLY A 505 -29.42 -28.89 5.31
N ARG A 506 -28.93 -27.84 5.94
CA ARG A 506 -29.00 -27.64 7.40
C ARG A 506 -30.36 -27.11 7.89
N GLY A 507 -31.22 -26.65 6.97
CA GLY A 507 -32.50 -26.04 7.30
C GLY A 507 -32.40 -24.58 7.78
N ASP A 508 -31.29 -23.92 7.56
CA ASP A 508 -31.09 -22.52 7.93
C ASP A 508 -31.93 -21.56 7.06
N ILE A 509 -32.14 -21.92 5.79
CA ILE A 509 -33.04 -21.23 4.86
C ILE A 509 -33.84 -22.25 4.04
N THR A 510 -34.95 -21.81 3.43
CA THR A 510 -35.66 -22.61 2.46
C THR A 510 -35.11 -22.45 1.05
N ALA A 511 -35.33 -23.44 0.20
CA ALA A 511 -34.99 -23.35 -1.23
C ALA A 511 -35.73 -22.20 -1.95
N GLU A 512 -36.88 -21.78 -1.42
CA GLU A 512 -37.65 -20.62 -1.93
C GLU A 512 -37.00 -19.30 -1.53
N ASP A 513 -36.50 -19.17 -0.28
CA ASP A 513 -35.74 -18.01 0.18
C ASP A 513 -34.49 -17.82 -0.67
N ALA A 514 -33.71 -18.89 -0.94
CA ALA A 514 -32.55 -18.82 -1.78
C ALA A 514 -32.87 -18.31 -3.20
N ARG A 515 -33.91 -18.89 -3.82
CA ARG A 515 -34.37 -18.44 -5.14
C ARG A 515 -34.91 -17.01 -5.16
N ARG A 516 -35.45 -16.53 -4.05
CA ARG A 516 -35.91 -15.14 -3.92
C ARG A 516 -34.69 -14.18 -3.93
N ILE A 517 -33.66 -14.46 -3.13
CA ILE A 517 -32.43 -13.65 -3.08
C ILE A 517 -31.79 -13.57 -4.46
N GLU A 518 -31.71 -14.69 -5.18
CA GLU A 518 -31.17 -14.75 -6.55
C GLU A 518 -31.99 -13.88 -7.53
N ARG A 519 -33.33 -13.98 -7.49
CA ARG A 519 -34.19 -13.15 -8.35
C ARG A 519 -34.06 -11.67 -8.03
N ASP A 520 -34.12 -11.30 -6.75
CA ASP A 520 -34.06 -9.91 -6.32
C ASP A 520 -32.77 -9.22 -6.81
N SER A 521 -31.63 -9.89 -6.70
CA SER A 521 -30.33 -9.37 -7.19
C SER A 521 -30.29 -9.21 -8.71
N ARG A 522 -30.83 -10.17 -9.45
CA ARG A 522 -30.89 -10.11 -10.92
C ARG A 522 -31.84 -9.02 -11.40
N ASP A 523 -33.04 -8.95 -10.82
CA ASP A 523 -34.08 -7.98 -11.20
C ASP A 523 -33.63 -6.56 -10.91
N GLU A 524 -32.87 -6.34 -9.83
CA GLU A 524 -32.25 -5.05 -9.53
C GLU A 524 -31.25 -4.63 -10.61
N LEU A 525 -30.32 -5.49 -11.01
CA LEU A 525 -29.34 -5.22 -12.05
C LEU A 525 -30.00 -4.91 -13.41
N GLU A 526 -31.01 -5.73 -13.83
CA GLU A 526 -31.73 -5.50 -15.08
C GLU A 526 -32.52 -4.19 -15.04
N ARG A 527 -33.15 -3.84 -13.92
CA ARG A 527 -33.86 -2.58 -13.74
C ARG A 527 -32.93 -1.38 -13.89
N ILE A 528 -31.80 -1.37 -13.14
CA ILE A 528 -30.83 -0.28 -13.20
C ILE A 528 -30.22 -0.15 -14.60
N PHE A 529 -29.93 -1.28 -15.25
CA PHE A 529 -29.41 -1.27 -16.61
C PHE A 529 -30.39 -0.64 -17.59
N ALA A 530 -31.68 -1.00 -17.51
CA ALA A 530 -32.72 -0.44 -18.35
C ALA A 530 -32.89 1.08 -18.11
N GLU A 531 -32.83 1.52 -16.85
CA GLU A 531 -32.90 2.93 -16.45
C GLU A 531 -31.71 3.73 -17.02
N THR A 532 -30.50 3.22 -16.90
CA THR A 532 -29.26 3.81 -17.44
C THR A 532 -29.36 3.96 -18.96
N ARG A 533 -29.74 2.90 -19.68
CA ARG A 533 -29.93 2.93 -21.13
C ARG A 533 -31.02 3.91 -21.56
N ALA A 534 -32.10 4.00 -20.83
CA ALA A 534 -33.15 4.98 -21.09
C ALA A 534 -32.68 6.42 -20.86
N ALA A 535 -31.80 6.65 -19.86
CA ALA A 535 -31.19 7.96 -19.64
C ALA A 535 -30.26 8.36 -20.79
N HIS A 536 -29.41 7.45 -21.27
CA HIS A 536 -28.55 7.69 -22.45
C HIS A 536 -29.37 8.00 -23.70
N ALA A 537 -30.43 7.25 -23.96
CA ALA A 537 -31.30 7.49 -25.10
C ALA A 537 -32.01 8.87 -25.04
N ARG A 538 -32.38 9.32 -23.83
CA ARG A 538 -32.92 10.69 -23.63
C ARG A 538 -31.87 11.76 -23.87
N ALA A 539 -30.68 11.61 -23.32
CA ALA A 539 -29.57 12.54 -23.51
C ALA A 539 -29.19 12.67 -25.01
N ALA A 540 -29.06 11.53 -25.70
CA ALA A 540 -28.79 11.52 -27.14
C ALA A 540 -29.85 12.25 -27.97
N ARG A 541 -31.14 12.12 -27.61
CA ARG A 541 -32.24 12.85 -28.28
C ARG A 541 -32.19 14.35 -27.97
N ALA A 542 -31.86 14.74 -26.74
CA ALA A 542 -31.71 16.14 -26.36
C ALA A 542 -30.55 16.85 -27.09
N HIS A 543 -29.48 16.09 -27.43
CA HIS A 543 -28.39 16.60 -28.26
C HIS A 543 -28.72 16.65 -29.76
N ALA A 544 -29.65 15.82 -30.23
CA ALA A 544 -30.08 15.84 -31.64
C ALA A 544 -31.02 16.97 -31.98
N ASP A 545 -31.75 17.54 -31.00
CA ASP A 545 -32.59 18.76 -31.13
C ASP A 545 -32.00 19.84 -30.20
N PRO A 546 -31.01 20.61 -30.58
CA PRO A 546 -30.48 21.69 -29.77
C PRO A 546 -31.55 22.79 -29.63
N PRO A 547 -31.85 23.24 -28.39
CA PRO A 547 -32.65 24.46 -28.23
C PRO A 547 -31.92 25.66 -28.87
N PRO A 548 -32.62 26.66 -29.37
CA PRO A 548 -31.98 27.83 -30.01
C PRO A 548 -31.01 28.48 -29.02
N SER A 549 -29.77 28.55 -29.40
CA SER A 549 -28.64 29.09 -28.66
C SER A 549 -28.90 30.52 -28.18
N ASN A 550 -28.85 30.72 -26.88
CA ASN A 550 -28.49 32.00 -26.27
C ASN A 550 -28.03 31.84 -24.81
N ASP A 551 -27.17 30.92 -24.52
CA ASP A 551 -26.35 31.01 -23.31
C ASP A 551 -25.02 30.33 -23.59
N THR A 552 -23.99 31.11 -23.65
CA THR A 552 -22.60 30.66 -23.57
C THR A 552 -22.41 29.93 -22.27
N ILE A 553 -22.27 28.61 -22.34
CA ILE A 553 -21.90 27.82 -21.18
C ILE A 553 -20.52 28.31 -20.74
N ASP A 554 -20.46 28.94 -19.59
CA ASP A 554 -19.22 29.33 -18.96
C ASP A 554 -18.47 28.03 -18.56
N ALA A 555 -17.54 27.64 -19.44
CA ALA A 555 -16.69 26.45 -19.22
C ALA A 555 -15.74 26.57 -18.02
N THR A 556 -15.85 27.63 -17.24
CA THR A 556 -15.01 27.94 -16.09
C THR A 556 -15.68 27.61 -14.74
N ASP A 557 -16.95 27.15 -14.74
CA ASP A 557 -17.63 26.77 -13.48
C ASP A 557 -17.34 25.32 -13.08
N PRO A 558 -16.41 25.07 -12.15
CA PRO A 558 -16.03 23.72 -11.73
C PRO A 558 -17.14 22.99 -10.94
N THR A 559 -18.25 23.64 -10.59
CA THR A 559 -19.35 23.04 -9.85
C THR A 559 -20.32 22.25 -10.74
N LYS A 560 -20.21 22.40 -12.06
CA LYS A 560 -21.05 21.70 -13.05
C LYS A 560 -20.36 20.52 -13.72
N VAL A 561 -19.07 20.32 -13.47
CA VAL A 561 -18.30 19.19 -13.95
C VAL A 561 -18.32 18.15 -12.86
N GLY A 562 -19.10 17.10 -13.03
CA GLY A 562 -19.11 15.93 -12.13
C GLY A 562 -17.81 15.14 -12.27
N LEU A 563 -16.69 15.75 -11.92
CA LEU A 563 -15.43 15.07 -11.70
C LEU A 563 -15.63 14.16 -10.49
N GLN A 564 -15.64 12.87 -10.72
CA GLN A 564 -15.45 11.90 -9.67
C GLN A 564 -13.98 12.03 -9.21
N THR A 565 -13.76 13.02 -8.35
CA THR A 565 -12.55 13.03 -7.55
C THR A 565 -12.64 11.84 -6.60
N THR A 566 -11.57 11.07 -6.52
CA THR A 566 -11.40 10.12 -5.44
C THR A 566 -11.59 10.84 -4.12
N GLY A 567 -12.75 10.65 -3.50
CA GLY A 567 -13.05 10.78 -2.12
C GLY A 567 -12.64 11.99 -1.32
N LEU A 568 -12.30 13.04 -1.94
CA LEU A 568 -11.97 14.25 -1.22
C LEU A 568 -13.01 15.30 -1.58
N GLU A 569 -14.06 15.43 -0.75
CA GLU A 569 -14.71 16.75 -0.70
C GLU A 569 -13.60 17.77 -0.48
N VAL A 570 -13.28 18.51 -1.55
CA VAL A 570 -12.38 19.66 -1.44
C VAL A 570 -13.02 20.57 -0.38
N PRO A 571 -12.37 20.79 0.77
CA PRO A 571 -12.94 21.67 1.79
C PRO A 571 -13.41 22.97 1.16
N ALA A 572 -14.47 23.55 1.67
CA ALA A 572 -15.05 24.79 1.12
C ALA A 572 -14.01 25.93 0.97
N SER A 573 -12.95 25.89 1.79
CA SER A 573 -11.77 26.77 1.69
C SER A 573 -10.95 26.57 0.42
N GLN A 574 -11.08 25.43 -0.28
CA GLN A 574 -10.37 25.15 -1.55
C GLN A 574 -11.24 25.40 -2.78
N ARG A 575 -12.56 25.56 -2.63
CA ARG A 575 -13.47 25.93 -3.73
C ARG A 575 -13.37 27.42 -4.09
N ALA A 576 -12.78 28.25 -3.24
CA ALA A 576 -12.58 29.66 -3.47
C ALA A 576 -11.16 29.95 -3.94
N GLY A 577 -11.00 30.22 -5.22
CA GLY A 577 -9.83 30.92 -5.75
C GLY A 577 -8.97 30.14 -6.73
N GLN A 578 -9.25 30.30 -8.01
CA GLN A 578 -8.22 30.24 -9.05
C GLN A 578 -7.29 31.45 -8.88
N GLY A 579 -6.01 31.19 -8.56
CA GLY A 579 -4.97 32.20 -8.43
C GLY A 579 -4.51 32.47 -6.98
N MET A 580 -3.30 33.00 -6.82
CA MET A 580 -2.81 33.53 -5.54
C MET A 580 -3.80 34.60 -5.03
N MET A 581 -4.03 34.63 -3.72
CA MET A 581 -4.84 35.70 -3.12
C MET A 581 -4.30 37.05 -3.56
N ILE A 582 -5.16 37.93 -4.04
CA ILE A 582 -4.75 39.28 -4.46
C ILE A 582 -4.05 39.97 -3.28
N GLY A 583 -2.80 40.39 -3.49
CA GLY A 583 -1.96 41.03 -2.48
C GLY A 583 -1.15 40.08 -1.58
N TRP A 584 -1.17 38.75 -1.80
CA TRP A 584 -0.27 37.85 -1.08
C TRP A 584 1.16 37.97 -1.63
N THR A 585 2.14 37.93 -0.71
CA THR A 585 3.58 37.90 -1.03
C THR A 585 4.25 36.73 -0.30
N SER A 586 5.24 36.14 -0.92
CA SER A 586 6.08 35.13 -0.28
C SER A 586 7.11 35.72 0.71
N ALA A 587 7.30 37.04 0.70
CA ALA A 587 8.15 37.75 1.64
C ALA A 587 7.59 37.71 3.08
N VAL A 588 8.48 37.71 4.07
CA VAL A 588 8.13 37.75 5.49
C VAL A 588 8.71 38.96 6.19
N SER A 589 8.17 39.33 7.34
CA SER A 589 8.73 40.44 8.10
C SER A 589 10.13 40.10 8.67
N ARG A 590 11.00 41.07 8.82
CA ARG A 590 12.33 40.92 9.45
C ARG A 590 12.21 40.25 10.83
N ARG A 591 11.16 40.60 11.59
CA ARG A 591 10.87 39.99 12.90
C ARG A 591 10.68 38.46 12.82
N VAL A 592 10.04 37.93 11.77
CA VAL A 592 9.90 36.48 11.54
C VAL A 592 11.26 35.85 11.30
N VAL A 593 12.09 36.45 10.43
CA VAL A 593 13.45 35.95 10.13
C VAL A 593 14.31 35.91 11.41
N GLU A 594 14.30 36.98 12.20
CA GLU A 594 15.03 37.05 13.45
C GLU A 594 14.50 36.08 14.52
N ARG A 595 13.18 35.87 14.62
CA ARG A 595 12.55 34.90 15.52
C ARG A 595 13.03 33.49 15.24
N ILE A 596 13.07 33.09 13.97
CA ILE A 596 13.56 31.78 13.56
C ILE A 596 15.05 31.62 13.85
N GLY A 597 15.84 32.68 13.63
CA GLY A 597 17.26 32.70 14.02
C GLY A 597 17.47 32.55 15.53
N ASP A 598 16.66 33.19 16.35
CA ASP A 598 16.71 33.07 17.81
C ASP A 598 16.35 31.67 18.30
N ALA A 599 15.37 31.04 17.65
CA ALA A 599 14.99 29.65 17.93
C ALA A 599 16.14 28.67 17.72
N GLN A 600 17.03 28.91 16.75
CA GLN A 600 18.16 28.01 16.47
C GLN A 600 19.11 27.85 17.68
N VAL A 601 19.18 28.81 18.57
CA VAL A 601 20.05 28.78 19.76
C VAL A 601 19.27 28.59 21.05
N ALA A 602 17.95 28.51 20.99
CA ALA A 602 17.09 28.31 22.14
C ALA A 602 16.92 26.79 22.41
N HIS A 603 17.21 26.36 23.62
CA HIS A 603 17.04 24.97 24.06
C HIS A 603 16.67 24.93 25.56
N PRO A 604 16.11 23.78 26.05
CA PRO A 604 15.75 23.60 27.46
C PRO A 604 16.96 23.73 28.41
N ARG A 605 16.70 24.06 29.66
CA ARG A 605 17.75 24.05 30.70
C ARG A 605 18.33 22.63 30.86
N GLY A 606 19.65 22.52 30.85
CA GLY A 606 20.36 21.23 30.97
C GLY A 606 20.53 20.48 29.64
N PHE A 607 20.10 21.05 28.55
CA PHE A 607 20.36 20.50 27.22
C PHE A 607 21.72 20.98 26.71
N THR A 608 22.63 20.07 26.44
CA THR A 608 24.00 20.36 25.99
C THR A 608 24.10 20.18 24.46
N VAL A 609 24.22 21.27 23.73
CA VAL A 609 24.45 21.21 22.27
C VAL A 609 25.86 20.77 21.98
N HIS A 610 26.05 19.92 20.95
CA HIS A 610 27.37 19.51 20.52
C HIS A 610 28.24 20.73 20.12
N PRO A 611 29.51 20.88 20.61
CA PRO A 611 30.29 22.10 20.43
C PRO A 611 30.47 22.55 18.97
N LYS A 612 30.57 21.63 18.03
CA LYS A 612 30.63 22.00 16.60
C LYS A 612 29.32 22.59 16.07
N LEU A 613 28.19 22.24 16.65
CA LEU A 613 26.89 22.77 16.24
C LEU A 613 26.65 24.14 16.89
N GLU A 614 27.10 24.38 18.10
CA GLU A 614 26.94 25.70 18.77
C GLU A 614 27.45 26.85 17.89
N ALA A 615 28.64 26.70 17.33
CA ALA A 615 29.23 27.76 16.48
C ALA A 615 28.40 27.98 15.20
N MET A 616 27.86 26.88 14.60
CA MET A 616 27.01 26.95 13.42
C MET A 616 25.66 27.63 13.75
N LEU A 617 24.99 27.22 14.82
CA LEU A 617 23.71 27.80 15.25
C LEU A 617 23.83 29.27 15.65
N ALA A 618 24.91 29.66 16.38
CA ALA A 618 25.25 31.05 16.65
C ALA A 618 25.50 31.84 15.35
N GLY A 619 26.14 31.25 14.37
CA GLY A 619 26.33 31.78 13.02
C GLY A 619 25.00 32.08 12.33
N ARG A 620 24.06 31.12 12.35
CA ARG A 620 22.71 31.27 11.79
C ARG A 620 21.95 32.44 12.45
N ARG A 621 21.94 32.47 13.77
CA ARG A 621 21.32 33.60 14.51
C ARG A 621 21.89 34.92 14.08
N ARG A 622 23.19 35.05 13.89
CA ARG A 622 23.85 36.28 13.41
C ARG A 622 23.43 36.58 11.96
N ALA A 623 23.42 35.55 11.08
CA ALA A 623 23.08 35.74 9.67
C ALA A 623 21.67 36.30 9.48
N THR A 624 20.71 35.95 10.35
CA THR A 624 19.34 36.52 10.32
C THR A 624 19.27 38.04 10.62
N ARG A 625 20.35 38.64 11.09
CA ARG A 625 20.46 40.07 11.38
C ARG A 625 21.38 40.81 10.40
N GLU A 626 22.49 40.21 10.07
CA GLU A 626 23.60 40.84 9.35
C GLU A 626 23.65 40.42 7.87
N GLY A 627 22.87 39.39 7.47
CA GLY A 627 22.95 38.80 6.14
C GLY A 627 23.95 37.66 6.07
N GLY A 628 24.10 37.10 4.86
CA GLY A 628 24.89 35.89 4.65
C GLY A 628 24.12 34.63 5.01
N ILE A 629 22.81 34.63 4.81
CA ILE A 629 21.92 33.48 5.03
C ILE A 629 22.27 32.38 4.02
N ASP A 630 22.68 31.23 4.54
CA ASP A 630 22.99 30.05 3.75
C ASP A 630 21.72 29.28 3.36
N TRP A 631 21.90 28.23 2.55
CA TRP A 631 20.80 27.42 2.02
C TRP A 631 19.99 26.75 3.12
N GLY A 632 20.66 26.10 4.07
CA GLY A 632 19.98 25.38 5.15
C GLY A 632 19.15 26.31 6.04
N LEU A 633 19.70 27.50 6.37
CA LEU A 633 18.94 28.49 7.12
C LEU A 633 17.80 29.09 6.29
N GLY A 634 17.99 29.36 5.00
CA GLY A 634 16.94 29.83 4.10
C GLY A 634 15.74 28.89 4.04
N GLU A 635 16.01 27.59 3.96
CA GLU A 635 14.99 26.56 4.02
C GLU A 635 14.26 26.52 5.37
N LEU A 636 15.00 26.58 6.50
CA LEU A 636 14.40 26.64 7.83
C LEU A 636 13.58 27.92 8.05
N ILE A 637 13.95 29.03 7.42
CA ILE A 637 13.13 30.26 7.44
C ILE A 637 11.83 30.05 6.66
N ALA A 638 11.85 29.35 5.52
CA ALA A 638 10.63 29.01 4.79
C ALA A 638 9.71 28.14 5.66
N ILE A 639 10.24 27.05 6.20
CA ILE A 639 9.50 26.13 7.08
C ILE A 639 8.94 26.86 8.29
N GLY A 640 9.79 27.52 9.08
CA GLY A 640 9.38 28.19 10.31
C GLY A 640 8.35 29.29 10.09
N SER A 641 8.46 30.04 8.99
CA SER A 641 7.46 31.07 8.65
C SER A 641 6.10 30.47 8.30
N LEU A 642 6.06 29.33 7.59
CA LEU A 642 4.83 28.63 7.28
C LEU A 642 4.14 28.08 8.55
N LEU A 643 4.92 27.51 9.48
CA LEU A 643 4.40 27.06 10.77
C LEU A 643 3.74 28.22 11.54
N MET A 644 4.40 29.37 11.60
CA MET A 644 3.88 30.59 12.27
C MET A 644 2.61 31.13 11.60
N GLU A 645 2.40 30.85 10.32
CA GLU A 645 1.21 31.20 9.55
C GLU A 645 0.10 30.14 9.60
N GLY A 646 0.28 29.07 10.39
CA GLY A 646 -0.69 28.00 10.56
C GLY A 646 -0.67 26.94 9.46
N VAL A 647 0.37 26.89 8.63
CA VAL A 647 0.55 25.87 7.60
C VAL A 647 1.40 24.73 8.15
N PRO A 648 0.85 23.50 8.31
CA PRO A 648 1.63 22.36 8.76
C PRO A 648 2.66 21.96 7.70
N VAL A 649 3.85 21.59 8.18
CA VAL A 649 4.94 21.16 7.29
C VAL A 649 5.34 19.73 7.65
N ARG A 650 5.43 18.87 6.63
CA ARG A 650 5.99 17.53 6.74
C ARG A 650 7.18 17.41 5.81
N LEU A 651 8.33 17.00 6.37
CA LEU A 651 9.57 16.74 5.63
C LEU A 651 10.10 15.36 6.00
N VAL A 652 10.19 14.48 5.03
CA VAL A 652 10.65 13.11 5.23
C VAL A 652 11.64 12.72 4.15
N GLY A 653 12.62 11.92 4.50
CA GLY A 653 13.62 11.37 3.59
C GLY A 653 14.75 10.72 4.39
N GLU A 654 15.64 10.03 3.72
CA GLU A 654 16.82 9.46 4.37
C GLU A 654 17.69 10.59 4.93
N ASP A 655 18.03 10.49 6.22
CA ASP A 655 18.82 11.51 6.95
C ASP A 655 18.21 12.93 6.93
N ALA A 656 16.90 13.11 6.64
CA ALA A 656 16.28 14.42 6.43
C ALA A 656 16.30 15.31 7.68
N ARG A 657 16.32 14.74 8.89
CA ARG A 657 16.38 15.50 10.16
C ARG A 657 17.65 16.33 10.28
N ARG A 658 18.77 15.80 9.83
CA ARG A 658 20.07 16.48 9.74
C ARG A 658 20.31 17.05 8.35
N ALA A 659 19.80 16.42 7.34
CA ALA A 659 20.09 16.39 5.92
C ALA A 659 21.40 15.69 5.58
N THR A 660 21.44 15.03 4.41
CA THR A 660 22.59 14.24 3.94
C THR A 660 23.90 15.02 3.97
N PHE A 661 23.87 16.30 3.63
CA PHE A 661 25.05 17.17 3.58
C PHE A 661 25.25 18.01 4.86
N ALA A 662 24.57 17.67 5.95
CA ALA A 662 24.62 18.38 7.23
C ALA A 662 24.30 19.89 7.14
N GLN A 663 23.36 20.25 6.25
CA GLN A 663 22.95 21.65 6.07
C GLN A 663 21.73 22.03 6.92
N ARG A 664 20.90 21.09 7.33
CA ARG A 664 19.61 21.38 7.98
C ARG A 664 19.70 21.41 9.50
N HIS A 665 20.01 20.28 10.14
CA HIS A 665 19.95 20.10 11.58
C HIS A 665 18.63 20.64 12.18
N ALA A 666 17.49 20.16 11.67
CA ALA A 666 16.17 20.53 12.17
C ALA A 666 15.90 19.96 13.57
N VAL A 667 16.51 18.83 13.89
CA VAL A 667 16.47 18.19 15.21
C VAL A 667 17.86 18.18 15.81
N LEU A 668 17.98 18.63 17.05
CA LEU A 668 19.21 18.63 17.85
C LEU A 668 19.16 17.47 18.85
N HIS A 669 20.31 16.91 19.14
CA HIS A 669 20.46 15.86 20.15
C HIS A 669 21.29 16.39 21.32
N ASP A 670 20.81 16.18 22.54
CA ASP A 670 21.56 16.47 23.74
C ASP A 670 22.82 15.62 23.79
N HIS A 671 23.98 16.26 23.94
CA HIS A 671 25.27 15.58 23.90
C HIS A 671 25.48 14.58 25.04
N ASP A 672 24.82 14.80 26.19
CA ASP A 672 24.99 14.00 27.39
C ASP A 672 23.93 12.91 27.55
N SER A 673 22.68 13.18 27.15
CA SER A 673 21.54 12.27 27.34
C SER A 673 20.98 11.67 26.06
N GLY A 674 21.30 12.24 24.88
CA GLY A 674 20.70 11.89 23.60
C GLY A 674 19.26 12.37 23.41
N ALA A 675 18.71 13.14 24.33
CA ALA A 675 17.35 13.70 24.19
C ALA A 675 17.24 14.59 22.97
N GLU A 676 16.08 14.62 22.35
CA GLU A 676 15.84 15.37 21.11
C GLU A 676 15.20 16.72 21.38
N TRP A 677 15.53 17.69 20.57
CA TRP A 677 14.99 19.03 20.58
C TRP A 677 14.81 19.56 19.15
N THR A 678 13.59 19.99 18.83
CA THR A 678 13.26 20.59 17.52
C THR A 678 13.05 22.10 17.72
N PRO A 679 14.00 22.95 17.35
CA PRO A 679 13.91 24.39 17.62
C PRO A 679 12.68 25.06 17.00
N LEU A 680 12.22 24.61 15.83
CA LEU A 680 11.08 25.19 15.13
C LEU A 680 9.71 24.83 15.73
N ASP A 681 9.62 23.89 16.68
CA ASP A 681 8.36 23.58 17.38
C ASP A 681 7.94 24.64 18.38
N PHE A 682 8.81 25.63 18.67
CA PHE A 682 8.62 26.63 19.72
C PHE A 682 8.74 28.07 19.23
N LEU A 683 8.27 28.34 18.01
CA LEU A 683 8.28 29.69 17.44
C LEU A 683 7.16 30.58 18.00
N THR A 684 5.92 30.07 18.03
CA THR A 684 4.75 30.73 18.59
C THR A 684 3.83 29.73 19.27
N PRO A 685 3.00 30.13 20.26
CA PRO A 685 2.11 29.17 20.95
C PRO A 685 1.10 28.49 20.04
N ASP A 686 0.59 29.17 19.02
CA ASP A 686 -0.51 28.72 18.15
C ASP A 686 -0.03 28.33 16.74
N GLN A 687 1.25 27.99 16.62
CA GLN A 687 1.78 27.56 15.32
C GLN A 687 1.26 26.21 14.88
N ALA A 688 1.32 25.94 13.57
CA ALA A 688 1.07 24.61 13.03
C ALA A 688 2.21 23.63 13.39
N PRO A 689 1.95 22.32 13.39
CA PRO A 689 2.95 21.30 13.72
C PRO A 689 4.00 21.15 12.62
N LEU A 690 5.24 20.88 13.05
CA LEU A 690 6.33 20.40 12.19
C LEU A 690 6.46 18.87 12.36
N SER A 691 6.43 18.16 11.24
CA SER A 691 6.73 16.73 11.16
C SER A 691 8.01 16.54 10.37
N VAL A 692 9.12 16.25 11.03
CA VAL A 692 10.39 15.99 10.35
C VAL A 692 10.94 14.64 10.79
N TYR A 693 11.14 13.73 9.83
CA TYR A 693 11.53 12.34 10.10
C TYR A 693 12.61 11.86 9.15
N ASP A 694 13.47 11.01 9.66
CA ASP A 694 14.31 10.17 8.82
C ASP A 694 13.47 8.98 8.35
N SER A 695 13.45 8.71 7.06
CA SER A 695 12.78 7.55 6.48
C SER A 695 13.61 6.28 6.67
N LEU A 696 12.98 5.13 6.45
CA LEU A 696 13.73 3.92 6.15
C LEU A 696 14.49 4.10 4.82
N LEU A 697 15.48 3.24 4.58
CA LEU A 697 16.25 3.22 3.33
C LEU A 697 15.39 2.64 2.20
N SER A 698 14.52 3.46 1.66
CA SER A 698 13.59 3.16 0.57
C SER A 698 13.17 4.46 -0.10
N GLU A 699 13.21 4.49 -1.41
CA GLU A 699 12.62 5.56 -2.20
C GLU A 699 11.18 5.22 -2.59
N TYR A 700 10.90 3.94 -2.93
CA TYR A 700 9.65 3.54 -3.55
C TYR A 700 8.46 3.72 -2.60
N ALA A 701 8.43 2.97 -1.49
CA ALA A 701 7.32 3.07 -0.55
C ALA A 701 7.29 4.44 0.15
N ALA A 702 8.46 5.04 0.42
CA ALA A 702 8.55 6.36 1.05
C ALA A 702 7.93 7.46 0.18
N LEU A 703 8.26 7.52 -1.11
CA LEU A 703 7.67 8.50 -2.03
C LEU A 703 6.18 8.23 -2.25
N ALA A 704 5.75 6.96 -2.36
CA ALA A 704 4.34 6.59 -2.46
C ALA A 704 3.55 7.08 -1.25
N PHE A 705 4.08 6.91 -0.06
CA PHE A 705 3.47 7.38 1.19
C PHE A 705 3.35 8.90 1.21
N GLU A 706 4.43 9.62 0.94
CA GLU A 706 4.42 11.09 0.96
C GLU A 706 3.52 11.67 -0.14
N TYR A 707 3.40 10.98 -1.28
CA TYR A 707 2.42 11.35 -2.30
C TYR A 707 0.98 11.23 -1.77
N GLY A 708 0.63 10.08 -1.18
CA GLY A 708 -0.69 9.85 -0.57
C GLY A 708 -0.98 10.88 0.54
N TYR A 709 0.02 11.16 1.38
CA TYR A 709 -0.09 12.16 2.43
C TYR A 709 -0.37 13.56 1.86
N ALA A 710 0.36 13.96 0.82
CA ALA A 710 0.22 15.26 0.17
C ALA A 710 -1.13 15.44 -0.54
N VAL A 711 -1.70 14.37 -1.10
CA VAL A 711 -3.04 14.36 -1.69
C VAL A 711 -4.09 14.71 -0.64
N GLU A 712 -4.00 14.06 0.53
CA GLU A 712 -4.99 14.20 1.61
C GLU A 712 -4.80 15.48 2.45
N ARG A 713 -3.57 16.04 2.51
CA ARG A 713 -3.23 17.26 3.27
C ARG A 713 -2.91 18.46 2.36
N PRO A 714 -3.83 18.90 1.48
CA PRO A 714 -3.56 20.01 0.56
C PRO A 714 -3.38 21.37 1.27
N GLU A 715 -3.77 21.49 2.55
CA GLU A 715 -3.53 22.68 3.38
C GLU A 715 -2.09 22.80 3.87
N GLY A 716 -1.33 21.69 3.87
CA GLY A 716 0.06 21.62 4.32
C GLY A 716 1.08 21.70 3.19
N LEU A 717 2.36 21.75 3.58
CA LEU A 717 3.51 21.55 2.71
C LEU A 717 4.14 20.19 3.02
N THR A 718 4.00 19.23 2.10
CA THR A 718 4.61 17.90 2.22
C THR A 718 5.83 17.83 1.31
N MET A 719 6.97 17.46 1.88
CA MET A 719 8.26 17.38 1.18
C MET A 719 8.89 16.00 1.37
N TRP A 720 9.32 15.39 0.28
CA TRP A 720 10.17 14.21 0.30
C TRP A 720 11.57 14.59 -0.22
N GLU A 721 12.61 14.26 0.53
CA GLU A 721 14.00 14.51 0.14
C GLU A 721 14.69 13.19 -0.19
N ALA A 722 15.16 13.05 -1.42
CA ALA A 722 16.04 11.94 -1.76
C ALA A 722 17.43 12.17 -1.14
N GLN A 723 18.12 11.10 -0.72
CA GLN A 723 19.47 11.23 -0.19
C GLN A 723 20.43 11.83 -1.22
N PHE A 724 20.34 11.34 -2.45
CA PHE A 724 20.82 11.93 -3.69
C PHE A 724 19.71 11.84 -4.73
N GLY A 725 19.58 12.84 -5.58
CA GLY A 725 18.58 12.82 -6.65
C GLY A 725 18.78 11.66 -7.64
N ASP A 726 20.00 11.14 -7.71
CA ASP A 726 20.35 9.93 -8.47
C ASP A 726 19.52 8.71 -8.07
N PHE A 727 19.16 8.59 -6.78
CA PHE A 727 18.44 7.44 -6.24
C PHE A 727 16.92 7.51 -6.43
N ALA A 728 16.40 8.67 -6.82
CA ALA A 728 14.94 8.83 -7.05
C ALA A 728 14.40 7.87 -8.12
N ASN A 729 15.25 7.30 -8.98
CA ASN A 729 14.86 6.28 -9.94
C ASN A 729 14.39 4.95 -9.28
N GLY A 730 14.72 4.71 -8.02
CA GLY A 730 14.14 3.63 -7.21
C GLY A 730 12.64 3.76 -7.04
N ALA A 731 12.09 4.98 -7.13
CA ALA A 731 10.67 5.29 -7.06
C ALA A 731 10.06 5.71 -8.41
N GLN A 732 10.68 5.36 -9.53
CA GLN A 732 10.25 5.83 -10.85
C GLN A 732 8.79 5.50 -11.14
N CYS A 733 8.30 4.35 -10.67
CA CYS A 733 6.90 3.97 -10.81
C CYS A 733 5.94 4.99 -10.17
N VAL A 734 6.26 5.49 -8.96
CA VAL A 734 5.46 6.53 -8.29
C VAL A 734 5.53 7.84 -9.07
N ILE A 735 6.72 8.17 -9.59
CA ILE A 735 6.92 9.40 -10.37
C ILE A 735 6.07 9.37 -11.63
N ASP A 736 6.13 8.28 -12.42
CA ASP A 736 5.42 8.15 -13.69
C ASP A 736 3.90 8.06 -13.50
N GLU A 737 3.46 7.23 -12.56
CA GLU A 737 2.06 6.85 -12.44
C GLU A 737 1.24 7.78 -11.58
N TYR A 738 1.86 8.45 -10.60
CA TYR A 738 1.18 9.31 -9.64
C TYR A 738 1.61 10.77 -9.75
N VAL A 739 2.89 11.08 -9.55
CA VAL A 739 3.35 12.48 -9.51
C VAL A 739 3.06 13.21 -10.81
N THR A 740 3.33 12.58 -11.95
CA THR A 740 3.22 13.23 -13.27
C THR A 740 1.84 13.10 -13.91
N SER A 741 1.09 12.03 -13.64
CA SER A 741 -0.08 11.67 -14.45
C SER A 741 -1.41 11.56 -13.70
N ALA A 742 -1.41 11.50 -12.36
CA ALA A 742 -2.63 11.28 -11.58
C ALA A 742 -3.70 12.37 -11.78
N THR A 743 -3.32 13.61 -11.97
CA THR A 743 -4.26 14.69 -12.25
C THR A 743 -5.02 14.44 -13.55
N GLN A 744 -4.33 13.98 -14.60
CA GLN A 744 -4.95 13.74 -15.91
C GLN A 744 -5.76 12.45 -15.94
N LYS A 745 -5.31 11.41 -15.22
CA LYS A 745 -5.98 10.10 -15.16
C LYS A 745 -7.19 10.10 -14.23
N TRP A 746 -7.06 10.69 -13.06
CA TRP A 746 -8.02 10.53 -11.95
C TRP A 746 -8.54 11.86 -11.37
N GLY A 747 -8.09 13.01 -11.90
CA GLY A 747 -8.37 14.31 -11.30
C GLY A 747 -7.68 14.55 -9.95
N GLN A 748 -6.82 13.63 -9.52
CA GLN A 748 -6.17 13.65 -8.22
C GLN A 748 -5.01 14.66 -8.20
N ARG A 749 -5.05 15.62 -7.29
CA ARG A 749 -4.08 16.69 -7.19
C ARG A 749 -3.21 16.52 -5.96
N SER A 750 -1.90 16.73 -6.11
CA SER A 750 -0.92 16.68 -5.03
C SER A 750 -0.10 17.96 -4.99
N GLY A 751 0.20 18.45 -3.81
CA GLY A 751 1.14 19.56 -3.57
C GLY A 751 2.54 19.08 -3.16
N LEU A 752 2.86 17.81 -3.37
CA LEU A 752 4.13 17.19 -2.98
C LEU A 752 5.32 17.97 -3.55
N VAL A 753 6.32 18.20 -2.71
CA VAL A 753 7.64 18.72 -3.12
C VAL A 753 8.64 17.59 -3.07
N MET A 754 9.36 17.39 -4.17
CA MET A 754 10.49 16.47 -4.25
C MET A 754 11.78 17.29 -4.23
N LEU A 755 12.61 17.09 -3.19
CA LEU A 755 13.92 17.72 -3.06
C LEU A 755 14.98 16.73 -3.53
N LEU A 756 15.62 17.03 -4.67
CA LEU A 756 16.53 16.13 -5.37
C LEU A 756 17.94 16.74 -5.45
N PRO A 757 18.88 16.35 -4.55
CA PRO A 757 20.25 16.83 -4.63
C PRO A 757 20.88 16.51 -5.98
N HIS A 758 21.34 17.55 -6.67
CA HIS A 758 21.88 17.49 -8.02
C HIS A 758 23.09 18.41 -8.19
N GLY A 759 24.07 18.00 -8.94
CA GLY A 759 25.23 18.82 -9.34
C GLY A 759 26.43 17.98 -9.76
N GLN A 760 27.05 18.39 -10.83
CA GLN A 760 28.28 17.81 -11.36
C GLN A 760 29.48 18.31 -10.54
N GLU A 761 29.90 17.58 -9.50
CA GLU A 761 30.86 18.02 -8.49
C GLU A 761 32.05 17.07 -8.29
N GLY A 762 32.23 16.11 -9.21
CA GLY A 762 33.29 15.14 -9.16
C GLY A 762 33.12 14.01 -8.17
N GLN A 763 31.85 13.72 -7.80
CA GLN A 763 31.47 12.63 -6.87
C GLN A 763 31.10 11.32 -7.57
N GLY A 764 31.39 11.21 -8.87
CA GLY A 764 31.14 10.00 -9.66
C GLY A 764 29.73 9.95 -10.24
N PRO A 765 29.43 8.87 -10.99
CA PRO A 765 28.20 8.78 -11.76
C PRO A 765 26.93 8.65 -10.92
N ASP A 766 26.98 8.10 -9.71
CA ASP A 766 25.81 7.80 -8.90
C ASP A 766 25.50 8.86 -7.82
N HIS A 767 26.25 9.98 -7.81
CA HIS A 767 26.12 11.06 -6.84
C HIS A 767 26.17 12.44 -7.50
N SER A 768 25.70 12.53 -8.74
CA SER A 768 25.84 13.75 -9.55
C SER A 768 24.53 14.20 -10.21
N SER A 769 23.67 13.30 -10.65
CA SER A 769 22.55 13.66 -11.50
C SER A 769 21.21 13.08 -11.03
N ALA A 770 20.29 13.97 -10.68
CA ALA A 770 18.87 13.64 -10.50
C ALA A 770 18.14 13.40 -11.83
N ARG A 771 18.83 13.41 -12.98
CA ARG A 771 18.24 13.20 -14.30
C ARG A 771 17.15 14.22 -14.66
N ILE A 772 17.53 15.49 -14.68
CA ILE A 772 16.63 16.63 -15.00
C ILE A 772 15.83 16.37 -16.26
N GLU A 773 16.48 15.82 -17.29
CA GLU A 773 15.90 15.47 -18.58
C GLU A 773 14.68 14.54 -18.47
N ARG A 774 14.67 13.59 -17.55
CA ARG A 774 13.54 12.66 -17.33
C ARG A 774 12.28 13.41 -16.89
N TYR A 775 12.42 14.28 -15.90
CA TYR A 775 11.31 15.08 -15.40
C TYR A 775 10.76 16.03 -16.46
N LEU A 776 11.64 16.72 -17.18
CA LEU A 776 11.23 17.67 -18.21
C LEU A 776 10.52 16.99 -19.38
N LEU A 777 10.92 15.76 -19.77
CA LEU A 777 10.23 15.00 -20.81
C LEU A 777 8.82 14.52 -20.40
N MET A 778 8.54 14.40 -19.09
CA MET A 778 7.21 14.07 -18.57
C MET A 778 6.34 15.31 -18.34
N CYS A 779 6.85 16.52 -18.55
CA CYS A 779 6.12 17.75 -18.35
C CYS A 779 5.17 18.02 -19.52
N ALA A 780 3.87 18.11 -19.21
CA ALA A 780 2.83 18.52 -20.17
C ALA A 780 1.60 19.04 -19.43
N GLN A 781 0.81 19.91 -20.07
CA GLN A 781 -0.49 20.36 -19.56
C GLN A 781 -0.44 20.91 -18.12
N ASP A 782 0.65 21.55 -17.77
CA ASP A 782 0.90 22.09 -16.42
C ASP A 782 0.78 21.04 -15.29
N ASN A 783 1.14 19.80 -15.55
CA ASN A 783 0.99 18.69 -14.60
C ASN A 783 1.86 18.85 -13.34
N MET A 784 2.98 19.52 -13.40
CA MET A 784 3.90 19.77 -12.29
C MET A 784 4.68 21.06 -12.48
N ARG A 785 5.50 21.42 -11.50
CA ARG A 785 6.53 22.46 -11.61
C ARG A 785 7.91 21.84 -11.46
N VAL A 786 8.88 22.35 -12.21
CA VAL A 786 10.29 21.92 -12.13
C VAL A 786 11.17 23.14 -11.96
N ALA A 787 12.02 23.17 -10.94
CA ALA A 787 12.86 24.31 -10.61
C ALA A 787 14.28 23.88 -10.16
N GLN A 788 15.24 24.75 -10.44
CA GLN A 788 16.63 24.64 -9.97
C GLN A 788 17.10 25.97 -9.43
N PRO A 789 16.68 26.36 -8.22
CA PRO A 789 17.07 27.62 -7.62
C PRO A 789 18.58 27.72 -7.43
N SER A 790 19.12 28.92 -7.65
CA SER A 790 20.56 29.18 -7.49
C SER A 790 20.91 29.98 -6.23
N THR A 791 19.90 30.45 -5.48
CA THR A 791 20.10 31.23 -4.22
C THR A 791 19.20 30.74 -3.10
N PRO A 792 19.62 30.86 -1.81
CA PRO A 792 18.78 30.55 -0.65
C PRO A 792 17.47 31.30 -0.62
N ALA A 793 17.47 32.59 -0.95
CA ALA A 793 16.24 33.40 -0.97
C ALA A 793 15.27 32.94 -2.04
N ASN A 794 15.75 32.59 -3.24
CA ASN A 794 14.85 32.12 -4.30
C ASN A 794 14.26 30.74 -3.95
N HIS A 795 15.03 29.87 -3.29
CA HIS A 795 14.53 28.62 -2.73
C HIS A 795 13.45 28.85 -1.65
N PHE A 796 13.69 29.76 -0.72
CA PHE A 796 12.73 30.15 0.29
C PHE A 796 11.40 30.62 -0.32
N HIS A 797 11.46 31.53 -1.30
CA HIS A 797 10.27 32.03 -1.97
C HIS A 797 9.52 30.93 -2.72
N LEU A 798 10.23 30.03 -3.38
CA LEU A 798 9.67 28.89 -4.10
C LEU A 798 8.87 27.96 -3.18
N LEU A 799 9.42 27.59 -2.01
CA LEU A 799 8.75 26.72 -1.06
C LEU A 799 7.49 27.38 -0.48
N ARG A 800 7.56 28.65 -0.14
CA ARG A 800 6.41 29.40 0.37
C ARG A 800 5.32 29.55 -0.71
N GLU A 801 5.71 29.85 -1.94
CA GLU A 801 4.78 29.91 -3.07
C GLU A 801 4.11 28.56 -3.29
N GLN A 802 4.84 27.46 -3.22
CA GLN A 802 4.29 26.10 -3.35
C GLN A 802 3.25 25.81 -2.26
N ALA A 803 3.48 26.25 -1.04
CA ALA A 803 2.54 26.07 0.06
C ALA A 803 1.20 26.80 -0.14
N TYR A 804 1.17 27.89 -0.88
CA TYR A 804 -0.04 28.69 -1.14
C TYR A 804 -0.60 28.58 -2.56
N SER A 805 0.18 28.03 -3.48
CA SER A 805 -0.23 27.87 -4.89
C SER A 805 -1.48 27.05 -5.05
N ARG A 806 -2.41 27.49 -5.90
CA ARG A 806 -3.62 26.78 -6.29
C ARG A 806 -3.83 26.92 -7.82
N PRO A 807 -4.28 25.88 -8.52
CA PRO A 807 -4.50 24.51 -8.04
C PRO A 807 -3.19 23.84 -7.59
N ARG A 808 -3.27 22.87 -6.68
CA ARG A 808 -2.10 22.09 -6.21
C ARG A 808 -1.49 21.33 -7.39
N ARG A 809 -0.15 21.40 -7.48
CA ARG A 809 0.67 20.65 -8.44
C ARG A 809 1.94 20.17 -7.75
N PRO A 810 2.48 19.01 -8.08
CA PRO A 810 3.80 18.60 -7.59
C PRO A 810 4.89 19.60 -7.99
N LEU A 811 5.87 19.75 -7.12
CA LEU A 811 7.07 20.57 -7.37
C LEU A 811 8.31 19.71 -7.26
N VAL A 812 9.08 19.64 -8.33
CA VAL A 812 10.41 18.99 -8.35
C VAL A 812 11.47 20.08 -8.24
N VAL A 813 12.31 20.01 -7.20
CA VAL A 813 13.39 20.96 -6.95
C VAL A 813 14.74 20.23 -7.04
N PHE A 814 15.57 20.62 -7.97
CA PHE A 814 16.97 20.19 -8.02
C PHE A 814 17.77 21.01 -7.03
N THR A 815 18.00 20.43 -5.83
CA THR A 815 18.70 21.10 -4.75
C THR A 815 20.20 20.99 -4.90
N PRO A 816 20.97 22.01 -4.52
CA PRO A 816 22.42 22.00 -4.69
C PRO A 816 23.13 21.18 -3.61
N LYS A 817 24.41 20.88 -3.86
CA LYS A 817 25.33 20.26 -2.91
C LYS A 817 26.45 21.26 -2.50
N GLN A 818 27.27 21.71 -3.43
CA GLN A 818 28.34 22.66 -3.14
C GLN A 818 27.84 24.05 -2.75
N LEU A 819 26.74 24.52 -3.34
CA LEU A 819 26.17 25.85 -2.99
C LEU A 819 25.74 25.94 -1.53
N LEU A 820 25.47 24.83 -0.87
CA LEU A 820 25.15 24.76 0.56
C LEU A 820 26.23 25.42 1.45
N ARG A 821 27.49 25.49 0.98
CA ARG A 821 28.64 26.02 1.71
C ARG A 821 29.38 27.13 0.97
N LEU A 822 28.92 27.49 -0.23
CA LEU A 822 29.58 28.51 -1.04
C LEU A 822 29.18 29.91 -0.54
N ARG A 823 30.14 30.68 -0.01
CA ARG A 823 29.85 32.03 0.52
C ARG A 823 29.23 32.97 -0.53
N ALA A 824 29.60 32.82 -1.81
CA ALA A 824 29.02 33.63 -2.89
C ALA A 824 27.54 33.29 -3.16
N ALA A 825 27.04 32.16 -2.67
CA ALA A 825 25.66 31.71 -2.83
C ALA A 825 24.77 32.08 -1.62
N THR A 826 25.27 32.85 -0.63
CA THR A 826 24.44 33.33 0.48
C THR A 826 23.55 34.49 0.04
N SER A 827 22.45 34.71 0.75
CA SER A 827 21.50 35.82 0.50
C SER A 827 21.49 36.86 1.61
N ALA A 828 21.08 38.09 1.31
CA ALA A 828 20.87 39.14 2.27
C ALA A 828 19.52 38.97 3.00
N VAL A 829 19.33 39.59 4.17
CA VAL A 829 18.07 39.53 4.91
C VAL A 829 16.93 40.18 4.10
N GLU A 830 17.26 41.20 3.38
CA GLU A 830 16.34 41.96 2.52
C GLU A 830 15.71 41.06 1.44
N ASP A 831 16.47 40.10 0.92
CA ASP A 831 15.98 39.15 -0.07
C ASP A 831 14.82 38.25 0.44
N PHE A 832 14.69 38.04 1.76
CA PHE A 832 13.61 37.29 2.42
C PHE A 832 12.44 38.18 2.84
N THR A 833 12.71 39.47 3.07
CA THR A 833 11.73 40.43 3.58
C THR A 833 11.06 41.24 2.50
N SER A 834 11.59 41.20 1.31
CA SER A 834 11.02 41.80 0.11
C SER A 834 11.23 40.90 -1.09
N GLY A 835 10.40 40.98 -2.08
CA GLY A 835 10.50 40.17 -3.29
C GLY A 835 9.58 38.95 -3.30
N VAL A 836 9.78 38.10 -4.29
CA VAL A 836 9.00 36.90 -4.63
C VAL A 836 9.93 35.88 -5.29
N PHE A 837 9.44 34.69 -5.56
CA PHE A 837 10.14 33.74 -6.41
C PHE A 837 10.36 34.36 -7.81
N ARG A 838 11.60 34.32 -8.27
CA ARG A 838 11.98 34.80 -9.59
C ARG A 838 12.30 33.62 -10.49
N PRO A 839 11.41 33.28 -11.45
CA PRO A 839 11.63 32.16 -12.39
C PRO A 839 12.83 32.40 -13.33
N VAL A 840 13.16 33.68 -13.57
CA VAL A 840 14.37 34.12 -14.29
C VAL A 840 15.08 35.20 -13.45
N ILE A 841 16.39 35.08 -13.31
CA ILE A 841 17.21 36.13 -12.73
C ILE A 841 18.13 36.70 -13.81
N GLY A 842 17.88 37.93 -14.23
CA GLY A 842 18.68 38.64 -15.21
C GLY A 842 20.09 38.95 -14.73
N GLU A 843 20.84 39.64 -15.53
CA GLU A 843 22.18 40.11 -15.16
C GLU A 843 22.14 41.00 -13.90
N THR A 844 23.01 40.69 -12.96
CA THR A 844 23.03 41.37 -11.65
C THR A 844 24.13 42.43 -11.51
N ASP A 845 25.10 42.44 -12.41
CA ASP A 845 26.13 43.48 -12.42
C ASP A 845 25.57 44.74 -13.10
N PRO A 846 25.46 45.89 -12.35
CA PRO A 846 24.93 47.11 -12.92
C PRO A 846 25.73 47.64 -14.11
N ALA A 847 27.02 47.34 -14.22
CA ALA A 847 27.87 47.77 -15.31
C ALA A 847 27.53 47.03 -16.63
N ILE A 848 26.94 45.85 -16.54
CA ILE A 848 26.61 44.97 -17.68
C ILE A 848 25.08 44.99 -17.96
N ALA A 849 24.28 45.14 -16.94
CA ALA A 849 22.82 45.01 -16.99
C ALA A 849 22.15 45.99 -17.99
N SER A 850 22.82 47.12 -18.29
CA SER A 850 22.34 48.09 -19.31
C SER A 850 22.42 47.55 -20.74
N GLY A 851 23.15 46.47 -20.99
CA GLY A 851 23.38 45.88 -22.30
C GLY A 851 24.44 46.58 -23.15
N ALA A 852 24.98 47.75 -22.72
CA ALA A 852 25.95 48.50 -23.49
C ALA A 852 27.25 47.72 -23.68
N GLY A 853 27.61 47.38 -24.92
CA GLY A 853 28.83 46.66 -25.27
C GLY A 853 28.77 45.13 -25.02
N VAL A 854 27.63 44.60 -24.63
CA VAL A 854 27.42 43.14 -24.48
C VAL A 854 27.32 42.47 -25.84
N SER A 855 28.22 41.53 -26.11
CA SER A 855 28.20 40.74 -27.38
C SER A 855 27.74 39.31 -27.17
N ARG A 856 27.65 38.84 -25.91
CA ARG A 856 27.29 37.47 -25.57
C ARG A 856 26.45 37.44 -24.30
N VAL A 857 25.45 36.52 -24.30
CA VAL A 857 24.65 36.19 -23.12
C VAL A 857 24.81 34.68 -22.81
N LEU A 858 25.25 34.35 -21.61
CA LEU A 858 25.27 32.97 -21.10
C LEU A 858 24.00 32.73 -20.30
N VAL A 859 23.10 31.88 -20.77
CA VAL A 859 21.92 31.43 -20.03
C VAL A 859 22.26 30.11 -19.38
N CYS A 860 22.00 29.94 -18.08
CA CYS A 860 22.35 28.74 -17.33
C CYS A 860 21.38 28.52 -16.18
N SER A 861 21.52 27.38 -15.49
CA SER A 861 20.74 27.02 -14.31
C SER A 861 21.65 26.43 -13.22
N GLY A 862 21.31 26.66 -11.96
CA GLY A 862 21.96 26.03 -10.81
C GLY A 862 23.43 26.49 -10.60
N ARG A 863 24.28 25.50 -10.21
CA ARG A 863 25.66 25.75 -9.74
C ARG A 863 26.58 26.40 -10.77
N VAL A 864 26.46 26.02 -12.04
CA VAL A 864 27.36 26.49 -13.12
C VAL A 864 27.41 28.02 -13.23
N TYR A 865 26.37 28.72 -12.78
CA TYR A 865 26.33 30.17 -12.68
C TYR A 865 27.54 30.72 -11.94
N TYR A 866 27.88 30.13 -10.79
CA TYR A 866 28.97 30.65 -9.96
C TYR A 866 30.36 30.42 -10.58
N ASP A 867 30.55 29.34 -11.32
CA ASP A 867 31.75 29.09 -12.07
C ASP A 867 31.91 30.07 -13.22
N LEU A 868 30.81 30.35 -13.95
CA LEU A 868 30.80 31.36 -15.02
C LEU A 868 31.04 32.76 -14.47
N LEU A 869 30.43 33.11 -13.33
CA LEU A 869 30.65 34.40 -12.68
C LEU A 869 32.11 34.58 -12.22
N ALA A 870 32.69 33.55 -11.63
CA ALA A 870 34.09 33.58 -11.19
C ALA A 870 35.06 33.76 -12.38
N GLU A 871 34.82 33.04 -13.48
CA GLU A 871 35.64 33.16 -14.69
C GLU A 871 35.48 34.52 -15.36
N ARG A 872 34.23 35.03 -15.48
CA ARG A 872 33.94 36.37 -16.00
C ARG A 872 34.72 37.46 -15.23
N THR A 873 34.66 37.32 -13.90
CA THR A 873 35.37 38.28 -13.01
C THR A 873 36.87 38.21 -13.18
N ALA A 874 37.41 36.98 -13.26
CA ALA A 874 38.86 36.77 -13.47
C ALA A 874 39.35 37.33 -14.82
N ARG A 875 38.52 37.23 -15.86
CA ARG A 875 38.81 37.80 -17.20
C ARG A 875 38.59 39.30 -17.29
N LYS A 876 37.86 39.90 -16.34
CA LYS A 876 37.38 41.28 -16.43
C LYS A 876 36.53 41.49 -17.70
N ASP A 877 35.72 40.50 -18.04
CA ASP A 877 34.90 40.49 -19.26
C ASP A 877 33.54 41.19 -19.00
N PHE A 878 33.41 42.38 -19.51
CA PHE A 878 32.20 43.19 -19.48
C PHE A 878 31.34 43.02 -20.75
N ALA A 879 31.77 42.23 -21.74
CA ALA A 879 31.04 41.96 -22.95
C ALA A 879 30.14 40.72 -22.87
N THR A 880 30.18 40.01 -21.74
CA THR A 880 29.38 38.80 -21.47
C THR A 880 28.42 39.00 -20.30
N ALA A 881 27.11 38.94 -20.57
CA ALA A 881 26.07 38.91 -19.56
C ALA A 881 25.75 37.45 -19.13
N ILE A 882 25.27 37.26 -17.89
CA ILE A 882 24.84 35.93 -17.41
C ILE A 882 23.40 36.02 -16.90
N VAL A 883 22.51 35.21 -17.45
CA VAL A 883 21.10 35.10 -17.08
C VAL A 883 20.84 33.70 -16.50
N ARG A 884 20.08 33.63 -15.41
CA ARG A 884 19.78 32.37 -14.73
C ARG A 884 18.33 31.99 -14.98
N LEU A 885 18.09 30.79 -15.46
CA LEU A 885 16.79 30.17 -15.55
C LEU A 885 16.59 29.31 -14.29
N GLU A 886 15.72 29.76 -13.38
CA GLU A 886 15.49 29.15 -12.08
C GLU A 886 14.27 28.18 -12.09
N GLN A 887 13.25 28.48 -12.89
CA GLN A 887 12.14 27.60 -13.20
C GLN A 887 12.33 26.99 -14.58
N LEU A 888 12.34 25.66 -14.64
CA LEU A 888 12.56 24.89 -15.86
C LEU A 888 11.23 24.48 -16.54
N TYR A 889 10.17 24.30 -15.74
CA TYR A 889 8.82 24.07 -16.24
C TYR A 889 7.77 24.60 -15.27
N PRO A 890 6.66 25.23 -15.73
CA PRO A 890 6.49 25.73 -17.11
C PRO A 890 7.59 26.73 -17.47
N LEU A 891 8.02 26.75 -18.73
CA LEU A 891 9.04 27.70 -19.18
C LEU A 891 8.55 29.15 -19.02
N PRO A 892 9.27 29.99 -18.28
CA PRO A 892 8.92 31.41 -18.07
C PRO A 892 9.38 32.25 -19.29
N LEU A 893 8.69 32.08 -20.41
CA LEU A 893 9.12 32.67 -21.69
C LEU A 893 9.10 34.20 -21.67
N ASP A 894 8.12 34.80 -21.04
CA ASP A 894 7.99 36.27 -20.96
C ASP A 894 9.10 36.88 -20.09
N GLU A 895 9.37 36.29 -18.95
CA GLU A 895 10.43 36.70 -18.05
C GLU A 895 11.82 36.49 -18.68
N LEU A 896 12.01 35.42 -19.41
CA LEU A 896 13.24 35.12 -20.11
C LEU A 896 13.45 36.12 -21.28
N ALA A 897 12.42 36.38 -22.07
CA ALA A 897 12.48 37.41 -23.12
C ALA A 897 12.77 38.79 -22.55
N GLY A 898 12.10 39.14 -21.41
CA GLY A 898 12.38 40.40 -20.70
C GLY A 898 13.81 40.53 -20.23
N ALA A 899 14.39 39.42 -19.69
CA ALA A 899 15.77 39.37 -19.21
C ALA A 899 16.80 39.45 -20.37
N LEU A 900 16.46 39.03 -21.57
CA LEU A 900 17.29 39.08 -22.78
C LEU A 900 17.18 40.42 -23.54
N THR A 901 16.09 41.15 -23.35
CA THR A 901 15.81 42.43 -24.08
C THR A 901 16.96 43.45 -24.05
N PRO A 902 17.66 43.69 -22.92
CA PRO A 902 18.77 44.64 -22.88
C PRO A 902 19.95 44.24 -23.78
N PHE A 903 20.02 42.99 -24.19
CA PHE A 903 21.14 42.38 -24.94
C PHE A 903 20.78 42.03 -26.38
N ALA A 904 19.80 42.74 -26.94
CA ALA A 904 19.37 42.53 -28.33
C ALA A 904 20.57 42.59 -29.27
N GLY A 905 20.77 41.53 -30.08
CA GLY A 905 21.91 41.41 -31.01
C GLY A 905 23.11 40.66 -30.45
N ALA A 906 23.16 40.34 -29.15
CA ALA A 906 24.20 39.50 -28.58
C ALA A 906 23.96 38.02 -28.89
N GLU A 907 25.04 37.21 -29.03
CA GLU A 907 24.98 35.77 -29.17
C GLU A 907 24.45 35.19 -27.87
N VAL A 908 23.46 34.28 -27.93
CA VAL A 908 22.93 33.59 -26.76
C VAL A 908 23.42 32.14 -26.70
N ARG A 909 24.01 31.75 -25.57
CA ARG A 909 24.46 30.38 -25.32
C ARG A 909 23.77 29.82 -24.10
N TRP A 910 23.21 28.58 -24.25
CA TRP A 910 22.82 27.77 -23.10
C TRP A 910 24.04 27.03 -22.56
N VAL A 911 24.34 27.20 -21.28
CA VAL A 911 25.48 26.55 -20.62
C VAL A 911 24.97 25.63 -19.52
N GLN A 912 25.29 24.34 -19.61
CA GLN A 912 24.95 23.33 -18.60
C GLN A 912 26.14 22.47 -18.24
N ASP A 913 26.17 21.99 -16.98
CA ASP A 913 27.19 21.08 -16.47
C ASP A 913 27.04 19.65 -17.01
N GLU A 914 25.84 19.25 -17.41
CA GLU A 914 25.50 17.93 -17.90
C GLU A 914 26.01 17.70 -19.33
N ALA A 915 25.95 16.45 -19.76
CA ALA A 915 26.21 16.07 -21.15
C ALA A 915 25.12 16.62 -22.11
N ALA A 916 25.42 16.72 -23.40
CA ALA A 916 24.53 17.29 -24.40
C ALA A 916 23.16 16.55 -24.51
N ASN A 917 23.15 15.24 -24.26
CA ASN A 917 21.96 14.40 -24.24
C ASN A 917 21.24 14.35 -22.88
N GLN A 918 21.70 15.12 -21.89
CA GLN A 918 21.19 15.12 -20.50
C GLN A 918 20.91 16.56 -20.06
N GLY A 919 20.38 16.71 -18.84
CA GLY A 919 20.09 18.01 -18.26
C GLY A 919 18.90 18.72 -18.92
N VAL A 920 18.97 20.05 -19.00
CA VAL A 920 17.84 20.88 -19.47
C VAL A 920 17.77 20.94 -21.00
N TRP A 921 18.91 20.86 -21.71
CA TRP A 921 18.98 21.11 -23.13
C TRP A 921 18.06 20.26 -24.02
N PRO A 922 17.88 18.93 -23.78
CA PRO A 922 17.00 18.11 -24.61
C PRO A 922 15.56 18.63 -24.65
N TYR A 923 15.09 19.22 -23.56
CA TYR A 923 13.79 19.88 -23.49
C TYR A 923 13.81 21.30 -24.06
N LEU A 924 14.78 22.09 -23.63
CA LEU A 924 14.89 23.52 -23.98
C LEU A 924 15.05 23.72 -25.50
N GLY A 925 15.90 22.91 -26.14
CA GLY A 925 16.14 22.97 -27.56
C GLY A 925 14.91 22.71 -28.44
N LEU A 926 13.89 22.03 -27.88
CA LEU A 926 12.62 21.77 -28.57
C LEU A 926 11.54 22.84 -28.29
N HIS A 927 11.64 23.56 -27.17
CA HIS A 927 10.56 24.43 -26.68
C HIS A 927 10.89 25.91 -26.68
N LEU A 928 12.16 26.28 -26.93
CA LEU A 928 12.48 27.70 -27.13
C LEU A 928 12.05 28.17 -28.49
N PRO A 929 11.24 29.24 -28.61
CA PRO A 929 10.89 29.81 -29.90
C PRO A 929 12.14 30.37 -30.62
N GLU A 930 12.25 30.16 -31.93
CA GLU A 930 13.33 30.75 -32.75
C GLU A 930 13.36 32.29 -32.66
N SER A 931 12.18 32.89 -32.43
CA SER A 931 12.02 34.34 -32.32
C SER A 931 12.53 34.95 -31.01
N MET A 932 12.94 34.12 -30.04
CA MET A 932 13.35 34.61 -28.71
C MET A 932 14.68 35.35 -28.73
N THR A 933 15.50 35.11 -29.75
CA THR A 933 16.79 35.80 -29.92
C THR A 933 16.91 36.45 -31.29
N ALA A 934 17.13 37.75 -31.31
CA ALA A 934 17.31 38.51 -32.55
C ALA A 934 18.60 38.12 -33.31
N SER A 935 19.54 37.45 -32.68
CA SER A 935 20.86 37.07 -33.21
C SER A 935 20.94 35.64 -33.70
N GLY A 936 19.83 34.91 -33.82
CA GLY A 936 19.82 33.53 -34.30
C GLY A 936 19.56 32.48 -33.17
N PRO A 937 19.70 31.19 -33.48
CA PRO A 937 19.37 30.12 -32.50
C PRO A 937 20.30 30.10 -31.28
N VAL A 938 19.77 29.73 -30.15
CA VAL A 938 20.54 29.50 -28.92
C VAL A 938 21.56 28.38 -29.14
N ARG A 939 22.84 28.63 -28.82
CA ARG A 939 23.91 27.65 -28.97
C ARG A 939 24.15 26.87 -27.68
N LEU A 940 24.32 25.54 -27.78
CA LEU A 940 24.62 24.68 -26.64
C LEU A 940 26.12 24.72 -26.29
N VAL A 941 26.39 24.92 -25.00
CA VAL A 941 27.69 24.69 -24.38
C VAL A 941 27.52 23.68 -23.26
N SER A 942 28.00 22.46 -23.49
CA SER A 942 27.84 21.32 -22.57
C SER A 942 29.05 20.41 -22.63
N ARG A 943 29.09 19.38 -21.82
CA ARG A 943 29.96 18.23 -22.05
C ARG A 943 29.47 17.43 -23.26
N PRO A 944 30.36 16.64 -23.92
CA PRO A 944 29.93 15.72 -24.97
C PRO A 944 28.84 14.78 -24.50
N GLU A 945 28.07 14.24 -25.44
CA GLU A 945 27.08 13.17 -25.14
C GLU A 945 27.75 12.03 -24.37
N ALA A 946 27.05 11.52 -23.38
CA ALA A 946 27.52 10.44 -22.52
C ALA A 946 26.39 9.53 -22.07
N ALA A 947 26.68 8.24 -21.98
CA ALA A 947 25.75 7.26 -21.42
C ALA A 947 25.71 7.33 -19.88
N ALA A 948 26.85 7.54 -19.24
CA ALA A 948 26.95 7.76 -17.80
C ALA A 948 26.68 9.23 -17.44
N PRO A 949 26.05 9.51 -16.27
CA PRO A 949 25.72 10.88 -15.89
C PRO A 949 26.92 11.74 -15.53
N ALA A 950 28.01 11.13 -15.10
CA ALA A 950 29.26 11.83 -14.74
C ALA A 950 30.47 10.92 -14.89
N VAL A 951 31.68 11.55 -14.91
CA VAL A 951 32.96 10.85 -14.93
C VAL A 951 33.34 10.35 -13.53
N GLY A 952 34.00 9.19 -13.44
CA GLY A 952 34.38 8.57 -12.15
C GLY A 952 35.63 9.18 -11.50
N SER A 953 36.35 10.07 -12.18
CA SER A 953 37.63 10.65 -11.69
C SER A 953 37.48 12.16 -11.45
N VAL A 954 37.89 12.62 -10.27
CA VAL A 954 37.96 14.04 -9.92
C VAL A 954 38.86 14.82 -10.88
N GLY A 955 39.95 14.20 -11.33
CA GLY A 955 40.88 14.81 -12.32
C GLY A 955 40.20 15.02 -13.68
N MET A 956 39.45 14.04 -14.17
CA MET A 956 38.67 14.15 -15.40
C MET A 956 37.56 15.20 -15.25
N HIS A 957 36.85 15.16 -14.12
CA HIS A 957 35.82 16.17 -13.84
C HIS A 957 36.37 17.59 -13.92
N ARG A 958 37.49 17.87 -13.25
CA ARG A 958 38.13 19.20 -13.29
C ARG A 958 38.54 19.62 -14.71
N ALA A 959 39.10 18.69 -15.50
CA ALA A 959 39.48 18.95 -16.89
C ALA A 959 38.24 19.24 -17.77
N ASP A 960 37.13 18.50 -17.56
CA ASP A 960 35.89 18.69 -18.29
C ASP A 960 35.25 20.04 -17.93
N GLN A 961 35.23 20.38 -16.63
CA GLN A 961 34.71 21.67 -16.17
C GLN A 961 35.53 22.84 -16.74
N ALA A 962 36.84 22.75 -16.71
CA ALA A 962 37.71 23.78 -17.30
C ALA A 962 37.44 23.93 -18.81
N ARG A 963 37.27 22.84 -19.55
CA ARG A 963 36.93 22.87 -20.98
C ARG A 963 35.55 23.50 -21.22
N LEU A 964 34.56 23.15 -20.42
CA LEU A 964 33.20 23.70 -20.48
C LEU A 964 33.24 25.22 -20.33
N ILE A 965 33.86 25.72 -19.26
CA ILE A 965 34.00 27.13 -18.97
C ILE A 965 34.78 27.85 -20.08
N ALA A 966 35.90 27.27 -20.56
CA ALA A 966 36.63 27.87 -21.66
C ALA A 966 35.79 28.03 -22.92
N ARG A 967 34.98 27.03 -23.27
CA ARG A 967 34.05 27.07 -24.42
C ARG A 967 32.91 28.10 -24.22
N ALA A 968 32.45 28.31 -23.00
CA ALA A 968 31.40 29.32 -22.73
C ALA A 968 31.88 30.72 -23.09
N PHE A 969 33.16 31.03 -22.88
CA PHE A 969 33.78 32.31 -23.16
C PHE A 969 34.58 32.38 -24.47
N ALA A 970 34.63 31.26 -25.23
CA ALA A 970 35.37 31.29 -26.51
C ALA A 970 34.78 32.27 -27.49
N PRO A 971 35.55 33.01 -28.31
CA PRO A 971 35.04 33.76 -29.46
C PRO A 971 34.36 32.77 -30.46
N GLU A 972 33.63 33.29 -31.40
CA GLU A 972 33.01 32.49 -32.49
C GLU A 972 34.03 31.64 -33.25
#